data_db798bebdd7a692c4fe4fb71d7bae652
#
_entry.id   db798bebdd7a692c4fe4fb71d7bae652
#
_cell.length_a   1.000
_cell.length_b   1.000
_cell.length_c   1.000
_cell.angle_alpha   90.00
_cell.angle_beta   90.00
_cell.angle_gamma   90.00
#
_symmetry.space_group_name_H-M   'P 1'
#
loop_
_entity.id
_entity.type
_entity.pdbx_description
1 polymer ?
#
loop_
_entity_poly.entity_id
_entity_poly.type
_entity_poly.pdbx_seq_one_letter_code
_entity_poly.pdbx_strand_id
1 'polypeptide(L)'
;MKPMSKMTFDKNTSGLSGWMPRSGARDARRMNAAELKAEILRHLEYTQGKDLAHASVYDMRMALTMAIRDKVIEPWFRATRATYAAQGKRVYYLSMEFLIGRLLEDAVMNLGLTDAAQGAVSALGHDFQTVLQDEPDAALGNGGLGRLAACFLDSMSTLGCPAYGYGIRYEHGLFRQSFGADGRQVETAEDWLRQRHGWEFERPEAAFRIGFGGTVAENGRAAVWTPQDAVLAKAYDTPVIGWQGKWANTLRLWGAEAPSSFDLEAFNRGDYEGAAQPEALARTISRVLYPDDTTARGKELRLKQEFFFTAASLRDILRRFSAEHGDLRALPDRVAIQMNDTHPAIAGPELVRILHDERGMAFEDAVDTARQCLAYTNHTLLPEALERWSEDLMSTVLPRHMQLIERIDALHARQNPTRKSTIVENGEVKMGELSFIMANRVNGVSALHTELVKSTVFSDLHALHPDRIVNQTNGVTPRRWVKGANPRLSALITKTIGEGWEDNLERLSELEPAIETRAFRDAFADVKAQNKTDLAEWIGKTMGISVDPRAMFDVQVKRFHEYKRQHLNILETIALWQEIRDNPTGNRAPRVKIFGGKAAPGYVMAKEIIHLINNVARVVNADKATRDQLSVVYPPNYNVTMAERLIPASDLSEQISTAGKEASGTGNMKFSLNGAMTIGTLDGANVEIRELVGADNFFLFGMTDAEVVSVRQNPHHQADAIKNSPRLQRALKAVEDGEFSDGDGTVYAALIDNLRTHDYFTVCADFDSYWDAQRQVDHAWADQDNWTRMAALNTARSGWFSSDRTIKGYMRDVWNITPMI
;
A
#
# COMPACT_ATOMS: atom_id res chain seq x y z
N MET A 1 -17.62 39.22 -12.50
CA MET A 1 -17.58 38.56 -11.17
C MET A 1 -16.68 39.39 -10.28
N LYS A 2 -17.19 39.84 -9.14
CA LYS A 2 -16.39 40.62 -8.19
C LYS A 2 -15.28 39.74 -7.62
N PRO A 3 -14.05 40.23 -7.42
CA PRO A 3 -13.01 39.41 -6.79
C PRO A 3 -13.44 39.09 -5.36
N MET A 4 -13.37 37.83 -4.97
CA MET A 4 -13.60 37.42 -3.58
C MET A 4 -12.65 38.20 -2.68
N SER A 5 -13.26 38.94 -1.74
CA SER A 5 -12.59 39.78 -0.76
C SER A 5 -11.53 38.94 -0.01
N LYS A 6 -10.37 39.54 0.18
CA LYS A 6 -9.33 39.07 1.10
C LYS A 6 -10.00 38.70 2.42
N MET A 7 -10.09 37.41 2.75
CA MET A 7 -10.31 37.00 4.13
C MET A 7 -9.04 37.36 4.89
N THR A 8 -9.05 38.57 5.47
CA THR A 8 -8.08 38.94 6.48
C THR A 8 -8.44 38.14 7.72
N PHE A 9 -7.64 37.14 8.04
CA PHE A 9 -7.63 36.61 9.39
C PHE A 9 -7.23 37.78 10.31
N ASP A 10 -8.19 38.22 11.11
CA ASP A 10 -7.95 39.24 12.12
C ASP A 10 -6.83 38.77 13.05
N LYS A 11 -5.77 39.54 13.16
CA LYS A 11 -4.60 39.26 14.02
C LYS A 11 -4.93 39.29 15.51
N ASN A 12 -6.18 39.35 15.90
CA ASN A 12 -6.64 39.30 17.27
C ASN A 12 -6.75 37.87 17.79
N THR A 13 -5.60 37.22 17.97
CA THR A 13 -5.50 35.92 18.68
C THR A 13 -5.86 36.05 20.17
N SER A 14 -6.22 37.20 20.69
CA SER A 14 -6.71 37.38 22.06
C SER A 14 -8.09 36.77 22.31
N GLY A 15 -8.84 36.43 21.25
CA GLY A 15 -10.15 35.75 21.40
C GLY A 15 -10.05 34.22 21.54
N LEU A 16 -8.90 33.61 21.23
CA LEU A 16 -8.71 32.15 21.37
C LEU A 16 -8.37 31.70 22.80
N SER A 17 -8.04 32.63 23.71
CA SER A 17 -7.76 32.29 25.11
C SER A 17 -9.02 31.95 25.91
N GLY A 18 -10.23 32.13 25.37
CA GLY A 18 -11.49 31.84 26.01
C GLY A 18 -12.12 30.50 25.72
N TRP A 19 -11.59 29.74 24.75
CA TRP A 19 -12.05 28.40 24.50
C TRP A 19 -11.15 27.39 25.22
N MET A 20 -11.24 27.38 26.53
CA MET A 20 -10.73 26.24 27.31
C MET A 20 -11.53 25.00 26.89
N PRO A 21 -10.86 23.85 26.61
CA PRO A 21 -11.61 22.58 26.57
C PRO A 21 -12.43 22.52 27.83
N ARG A 22 -13.69 22.10 27.73
CA ARG A 22 -14.54 21.88 28.92
C ARG A 22 -13.68 21.11 29.90
N SER A 23 -13.39 21.73 31.05
CA SER A 23 -12.67 21.10 32.15
C SER A 23 -13.44 19.84 32.51
N GLY A 24 -13.00 18.68 32.04
CA GLY A 24 -13.71 17.41 32.14
C GLY A 24 -13.62 16.53 30.87
N ALA A 25 -12.79 16.84 29.86
CA ALA A 25 -12.46 15.87 28.84
C ALA A 25 -11.83 14.65 29.53
N ARG A 26 -12.66 13.64 29.84
CA ARG A 26 -12.18 12.37 30.39
C ARG A 26 -11.29 11.74 29.36
N ASP A 27 -10.14 11.24 29.79
CA ASP A 27 -9.29 10.37 28.97
C ASP A 27 -10.17 9.30 28.32
N ALA A 28 -10.21 9.23 26.99
CA ALA A 28 -11.08 8.31 26.26
C ALA A 28 -10.88 6.87 26.76
N ARG A 29 -9.66 6.52 27.16
CA ARG A 29 -9.29 5.21 27.74
C ARG A 29 -10.02 4.84 29.03
N ARG A 30 -10.66 5.79 29.69
CA ARG A 30 -11.44 5.57 30.92
C ARG A 30 -12.95 5.43 30.67
N MET A 31 -13.37 5.46 29.40
CA MET A 31 -14.76 5.29 29.04
C MET A 31 -15.18 3.83 29.24
N ASN A 32 -16.26 3.61 29.96
CA ASN A 32 -16.83 2.27 30.14
C ASN A 32 -17.92 1.97 29.09
N ALA A 33 -18.37 0.72 29.05
CA ALA A 33 -19.39 0.28 28.12
C ALA A 33 -20.73 1.03 28.25
N ALA A 34 -21.13 1.44 29.46
CA ALA A 34 -22.38 2.17 29.67
C ALA A 34 -22.32 3.60 29.13
N GLU A 35 -21.17 4.26 29.30
CA GLU A 35 -20.93 5.61 28.76
C GLU A 35 -20.89 5.57 27.22
N LEU A 36 -20.19 4.61 26.64
CA LEU A 36 -20.12 4.46 25.18
C LEU A 36 -21.48 4.07 24.57
N LYS A 37 -22.24 3.21 25.25
CA LYS A 37 -23.63 2.88 24.88
C LYS A 37 -24.51 4.13 24.80
N ALA A 38 -24.41 5.04 25.76
CA ALA A 38 -25.18 6.29 25.74
C ALA A 38 -24.79 7.18 24.54
N GLU A 39 -23.51 7.25 24.20
CA GLU A 39 -23.03 7.99 23.01
C GLU A 39 -23.52 7.34 21.69
N ILE A 40 -23.49 6.02 21.59
CA ILE A 40 -24.02 5.28 20.44
C ILE A 40 -25.51 5.57 20.26
N LEU A 41 -26.31 5.49 21.34
CA LEU A 41 -27.72 5.79 21.29
C LEU A 41 -27.99 7.24 20.89
N ARG A 42 -27.22 8.19 21.43
CA ARG A 42 -27.31 9.60 21.04
C ARG A 42 -27.07 9.80 19.52
N HIS A 43 -26.06 9.13 18.93
CA HIS A 43 -25.83 9.22 17.51
C HIS A 43 -26.88 8.48 16.66
N LEU A 44 -27.39 7.36 17.15
CA LEU A 44 -28.47 6.65 16.50
C LEU A 44 -29.73 7.53 16.41
N GLU A 45 -30.15 8.11 17.52
CA GLU A 45 -31.38 8.94 17.62
C GLU A 45 -31.20 10.29 16.91
N TYR A 46 -30.17 11.09 17.27
CA TYR A 46 -30.09 12.49 16.88
C TYR A 46 -29.24 12.74 15.62
N THR A 47 -28.36 11.82 15.25
CA THR A 47 -27.55 11.98 14.04
C THR A 47 -28.14 11.22 12.86
N GLN A 48 -28.72 10.04 13.10
CA GLN A 48 -29.27 9.19 12.04
C GLN A 48 -30.82 9.21 12.01
N GLY A 49 -31.49 9.70 13.07
CA GLY A 49 -32.93 9.74 13.14
C GLY A 49 -33.57 8.34 13.23
N LYS A 50 -32.94 7.41 13.93
CA LYS A 50 -33.38 6.01 14.12
C LYS A 50 -33.56 5.69 15.56
N ASP A 51 -34.60 4.91 15.89
CA ASP A 51 -34.72 4.29 17.19
C ASP A 51 -34.05 2.88 17.20
N LEU A 52 -33.71 2.42 18.39
CA LEU A 52 -33.00 1.15 18.57
C LEU A 52 -33.81 -0.06 18.05
N ALA A 53 -35.12 -0.05 18.14
CA ALA A 53 -35.96 -1.18 17.75
C ALA A 53 -35.96 -1.41 16.22
N HIS A 54 -35.61 -0.41 15.45
CA HIS A 54 -35.59 -0.43 13.98
C HIS A 54 -34.18 -0.23 13.40
N ALA A 55 -33.13 -0.23 14.23
CA ALA A 55 -31.76 -0.05 13.80
C ALA A 55 -31.23 -1.32 13.11
N SER A 56 -30.70 -1.16 11.92
CA SER A 56 -29.94 -2.20 11.20
C SER A 56 -28.49 -2.28 11.68
N VAL A 57 -27.76 -3.30 11.24
CA VAL A 57 -26.30 -3.40 11.46
C VAL A 57 -25.57 -2.16 10.93
N TYR A 58 -25.98 -1.66 9.75
CA TYR A 58 -25.47 -0.41 9.18
C TYR A 58 -25.71 0.79 10.10
N ASP A 59 -26.91 0.97 10.64
CA ASP A 59 -27.22 2.09 11.53
C ASP A 59 -26.39 1.99 12.83
N MET A 60 -26.20 0.79 13.35
CA MET A 60 -25.39 0.54 14.55
C MET A 60 -23.91 0.84 14.27
N ARG A 61 -23.38 0.36 13.14
CA ARG A 61 -22.01 0.68 12.72
C ARG A 61 -21.79 2.19 12.59
N MET A 62 -22.70 2.88 11.92
CA MET A 62 -22.60 4.34 11.76
C MET A 62 -22.67 5.08 13.09
N ALA A 63 -23.55 4.67 14.01
CA ALA A 63 -23.66 5.27 15.35
C ALA A 63 -22.36 5.04 16.15
N LEU A 64 -21.83 3.83 16.13
CA LEU A 64 -20.54 3.49 16.75
C LEU A 64 -19.41 4.30 16.12
N THR A 65 -19.34 4.37 14.79
CA THR A 65 -18.32 5.16 14.06
C THR A 65 -18.35 6.63 14.51
N MET A 66 -19.53 7.23 14.60
CA MET A 66 -19.66 8.63 15.04
C MET A 66 -19.24 8.81 16.51
N ALA A 67 -19.63 7.90 17.40
CA ALA A 67 -19.25 7.95 18.81
C ALA A 67 -17.72 7.82 18.99
N ILE A 68 -17.06 6.92 18.23
CA ILE A 68 -15.59 6.76 18.24
C ILE A 68 -14.91 7.96 17.59
N ARG A 69 -15.43 8.46 16.47
CA ARG A 69 -14.89 9.65 15.78
C ARG A 69 -14.88 10.87 16.70
N ASP A 70 -15.91 11.07 17.52
CA ASP A 70 -15.94 12.15 18.50
C ASP A 70 -14.75 12.09 19.49
N LYS A 71 -14.25 10.89 19.79
CA LYS A 71 -13.09 10.71 20.68
C LYS A 71 -11.76 10.97 19.95
N VAL A 72 -11.74 10.87 18.61
CA VAL A 72 -10.55 11.18 17.79
C VAL A 72 -10.41 12.69 17.56
N ILE A 73 -11.49 13.47 17.57
CA ILE A 73 -11.48 14.90 17.26
C ILE A 73 -10.63 15.68 18.27
N GLU A 74 -10.69 15.38 19.54
CA GLU A 74 -9.93 16.13 20.56
C GLU A 74 -8.41 15.95 20.42
N PRO A 75 -7.85 14.72 20.32
CA PRO A 75 -6.44 14.52 19.97
C PRO A 75 -6.04 15.21 18.67
N TRP A 76 -6.90 15.18 17.65
CA TRP A 76 -6.64 15.83 16.36
C TRP A 76 -6.54 17.34 16.47
N PHE A 77 -7.45 17.99 17.18
CA PHE A 77 -7.39 19.43 17.44
C PHE A 77 -6.19 19.80 18.30
N ARG A 78 -5.88 19.01 19.32
CA ARG A 78 -4.70 19.22 20.18
C ARG A 78 -3.41 19.15 19.34
N ALA A 79 -3.25 18.10 18.51
CA ALA A 79 -2.12 17.95 17.61
C ALA A 79 -1.99 19.14 16.64
N THR A 80 -3.09 19.55 16.03
CA THR A 80 -3.12 20.69 15.11
C THR A 80 -2.69 21.97 15.82
N ARG A 81 -3.26 22.29 17.00
CA ARG A 81 -2.92 23.50 17.77
C ARG A 81 -1.45 23.49 18.22
N ALA A 82 -0.96 22.35 18.71
CA ALA A 82 0.43 22.22 19.13
C ALA A 82 1.39 22.47 17.96
N THR A 83 1.08 21.93 16.79
CA THR A 83 1.88 22.14 15.58
C THR A 83 1.94 23.59 15.15
N TYR A 84 0.78 24.30 15.16
CA TYR A 84 0.73 25.74 14.83
C TYR A 84 1.45 26.58 15.88
N ALA A 85 1.28 26.28 17.17
CA ALA A 85 1.93 27.04 18.26
C ALA A 85 3.46 26.91 18.24
N ALA A 86 3.97 25.72 17.92
CA ALA A 86 5.41 25.46 17.83
C ALA A 86 6.03 25.99 16.54
N GLN A 87 5.23 26.37 15.54
CA GLN A 87 5.72 26.74 14.19
C GLN A 87 6.71 25.69 13.65
N GLY A 88 6.50 24.41 13.99
CA GLY A 88 7.38 23.31 13.65
C GLY A 88 7.35 22.96 12.17
N LYS A 89 8.39 22.29 11.70
CA LYS A 89 8.45 21.69 10.36
C LYS A 89 7.42 20.55 10.27
N ARG A 90 6.74 20.46 9.11
CA ARG A 90 5.68 19.47 8.86
C ARG A 90 6.02 18.59 7.68
N VAL A 91 5.64 17.33 7.78
CA VAL A 91 5.70 16.38 6.67
C VAL A 91 4.41 16.42 5.86
N TYR A 92 4.57 16.41 4.55
CA TYR A 92 3.49 16.27 3.58
C TYR A 92 3.79 15.06 2.71
N TYR A 93 3.09 13.96 2.99
CA TYR A 93 3.31 12.67 2.35
C TYR A 93 2.39 12.53 1.14
N LEU A 94 2.93 12.69 -0.07
CA LEU A 94 2.19 12.63 -1.32
C LEU A 94 2.19 11.21 -1.85
N SER A 95 1.02 10.59 -1.97
CA SER A 95 0.88 9.24 -2.49
C SER A 95 -0.36 9.09 -3.35
N MET A 96 -0.20 8.43 -4.49
CA MET A 96 -1.32 8.02 -5.36
C MET A 96 -2.25 7.01 -4.68
N GLU A 97 -1.74 6.29 -3.68
CA GLU A 97 -2.43 5.22 -2.96
C GLU A 97 -2.38 5.41 -1.45
N PHE A 98 -3.51 5.14 -0.78
CA PHE A 98 -3.60 4.97 0.66
C PHE A 98 -4.50 3.77 0.97
N LEU A 99 -3.92 2.57 1.07
CA LEU A 99 -4.67 1.35 1.37
C LEU A 99 -4.93 1.25 2.87
N ILE A 100 -5.83 2.09 3.37
CA ILE A 100 -6.11 2.27 4.80
C ILE A 100 -6.84 1.09 5.42
N GLY A 101 -7.62 0.33 4.65
CA GLY A 101 -8.49 -0.71 5.19
C GLY A 101 -9.64 -0.15 6.01
N ARG A 102 -10.17 -0.95 6.94
CA ARG A 102 -11.21 -0.52 7.89
C ARG A 102 -10.61 0.37 8.98
N LEU A 103 -11.28 1.47 9.28
CA LEU A 103 -10.82 2.45 10.26
C LEU A 103 -11.45 2.26 11.64
N LEU A 104 -12.66 1.70 11.73
CA LEU A 104 -13.41 1.58 12.99
C LEU A 104 -12.68 0.69 14.00
N GLU A 105 -12.30 -0.50 13.59
CA GLU A 105 -11.57 -1.44 14.44
C GLU A 105 -10.21 -0.86 14.87
N ASP A 106 -9.49 -0.25 13.93
CA ASP A 106 -8.20 0.40 14.17
C ASP A 106 -8.32 1.55 15.19
N ALA A 107 -9.31 2.43 15.02
CA ALA A 107 -9.54 3.55 15.92
C ALA A 107 -9.97 3.09 17.33
N VAL A 108 -10.86 2.10 17.41
CA VAL A 108 -11.28 1.50 18.69
C VAL A 108 -10.09 0.92 19.44
N MET A 109 -9.22 0.19 18.75
CA MET A 109 -8.01 -0.40 19.31
C MET A 109 -6.99 0.67 19.74
N ASN A 110 -6.68 1.63 18.89
CA ASN A 110 -5.72 2.70 19.17
C ASN A 110 -6.17 3.63 20.31
N LEU A 111 -7.48 3.77 20.52
CA LEU A 111 -8.04 4.50 21.65
C LEU A 111 -8.14 3.65 22.94
N GLY A 112 -7.87 2.33 22.88
CA GLY A 112 -8.02 1.42 24.01
C GLY A 112 -9.49 1.20 24.42
N LEU A 113 -10.42 1.28 23.47
CA LEU A 113 -11.88 1.19 23.71
C LEU A 113 -12.48 -0.16 23.30
N THR A 114 -11.67 -1.18 22.97
CA THR A 114 -12.17 -2.46 22.43
C THR A 114 -13.20 -3.12 23.35
N ASP A 115 -12.88 -3.28 24.65
CA ASP A 115 -13.78 -3.92 25.61
C ASP A 115 -15.05 -3.08 25.85
N ALA A 116 -14.89 -1.76 25.93
CA ALA A 116 -16.02 -0.83 26.10
C ALA A 116 -16.96 -0.87 24.88
N ALA A 117 -16.41 -0.92 23.66
CA ALA A 117 -17.17 -0.98 22.42
C ALA A 117 -17.90 -2.32 22.29
N GLN A 118 -17.23 -3.43 22.57
CA GLN A 118 -17.85 -4.76 22.60
C GLN A 118 -18.98 -4.83 23.60
N GLY A 119 -18.74 -4.39 24.84
CA GLY A 119 -19.77 -4.37 25.89
C GLY A 119 -20.96 -3.46 25.55
N ALA A 120 -20.72 -2.28 24.97
CA ALA A 120 -21.76 -1.34 24.57
C ALA A 120 -22.63 -1.90 23.44
N VAL A 121 -22.03 -2.44 22.40
CA VAL A 121 -22.73 -3.02 21.23
C VAL A 121 -23.54 -4.26 21.65
N SER A 122 -22.94 -5.14 22.45
CA SER A 122 -23.64 -6.33 22.98
C SER A 122 -24.84 -5.94 23.87
N ALA A 123 -24.70 -4.88 24.68
CA ALA A 123 -25.79 -4.37 25.51
C ALA A 123 -26.91 -3.67 24.71
N LEU A 124 -26.71 -3.41 23.42
CA LEU A 124 -27.68 -2.92 22.45
C LEU A 124 -28.27 -4.06 21.57
N GLY A 125 -27.91 -5.31 21.84
CA GLY A 125 -28.47 -6.49 21.17
C GLY A 125 -27.79 -6.86 19.84
N HIS A 126 -26.61 -6.32 19.54
CA HIS A 126 -25.86 -6.63 18.32
C HIS A 126 -24.57 -7.39 18.62
N ASP A 127 -24.13 -8.19 17.65
CA ASP A 127 -22.81 -8.80 17.67
C ASP A 127 -21.74 -7.79 17.21
N PHE A 128 -20.74 -7.59 18.06
CA PHE A 128 -19.69 -6.59 17.80
C PHE A 128 -18.88 -6.89 16.53
N GLN A 129 -18.56 -8.16 16.30
CA GLN A 129 -17.81 -8.55 15.11
C GLN A 129 -18.62 -8.32 13.82
N THR A 130 -19.91 -8.61 13.85
CA THR A 130 -20.82 -8.32 12.73
C THR A 130 -20.88 -6.82 12.43
N VAL A 131 -20.92 -5.97 13.47
CA VAL A 131 -20.91 -4.51 13.32
C VAL A 131 -19.60 -4.01 12.72
N LEU A 132 -18.45 -4.52 13.17
CA LEU A 132 -17.14 -4.15 12.61
C LEU A 132 -17.00 -4.59 11.15
N GLN A 133 -17.49 -5.78 10.80
CA GLN A 133 -17.41 -6.35 9.46
C GLN A 133 -18.30 -5.66 8.43
N ASP A 134 -19.30 -4.88 8.86
CA ASP A 134 -20.15 -4.08 7.97
C ASP A 134 -19.40 -2.86 7.38
N GLU A 135 -18.26 -2.43 7.97
CA GLU A 135 -17.45 -1.37 7.38
C GLU A 135 -16.76 -1.88 6.12
N PRO A 136 -16.96 -1.24 4.95
CA PRO A 136 -16.26 -1.63 3.73
C PRO A 136 -14.78 -1.28 3.79
N ASP A 137 -13.92 -2.12 3.19
CA ASP A 137 -12.54 -1.74 2.91
C ASP A 137 -12.50 -0.56 1.92
N ALA A 138 -11.87 0.53 2.28
CA ALA A 138 -11.64 1.62 1.35
C ALA A 138 -10.61 1.19 0.29
N ALA A 139 -11.05 1.04 -0.96
CA ALA A 139 -10.24 0.51 -2.06
C ALA A 139 -9.29 1.56 -2.66
N LEU A 140 -8.62 2.34 -1.81
CA LEU A 140 -7.77 3.48 -2.18
C LEU A 140 -6.30 3.08 -2.45
N GLY A 141 -6.03 1.80 -2.69
CA GLY A 141 -4.70 1.30 -3.00
C GLY A 141 -4.73 -0.10 -3.59
N ASN A 142 -3.64 -0.47 -4.27
CA ASN A 142 -3.50 -1.77 -4.92
C ASN A 142 -2.73 -2.78 -4.06
N GLY A 143 -1.67 -2.33 -3.36
CA GLY A 143 -0.78 -3.27 -2.68
C GLY A 143 0.20 -2.61 -1.71
N GLY A 144 1.47 -3.02 -1.82
CA GLY A 144 2.54 -2.64 -0.89
C GLY A 144 2.72 -1.14 -0.71
N LEU A 145 2.70 -0.37 -1.81
CA LEU A 145 2.90 1.08 -1.80
C LEU A 145 1.82 1.80 -1.00
N GLY A 146 0.54 1.51 -1.29
CA GLY A 146 -0.59 2.13 -0.60
C GLY A 146 -0.71 1.67 0.86
N ARG A 147 -0.40 0.40 1.17
CA ARG A 147 -0.42 -0.08 2.55
C ARG A 147 0.75 0.50 3.37
N LEU A 148 1.93 0.70 2.74
CA LEU A 148 3.04 1.38 3.37
C LEU A 148 2.67 2.82 3.78
N ALA A 149 2.06 3.58 2.86
CA ALA A 149 1.58 4.93 3.14
C ALA A 149 0.62 4.97 4.34
N ALA A 150 -0.29 3.99 4.43
CA ALA A 150 -1.21 3.87 5.57
C ALA A 150 -0.47 3.51 6.88
N CYS A 151 0.50 2.59 6.86
CA CYS A 151 1.33 2.26 8.02
C CYS A 151 2.17 3.48 8.47
N PHE A 152 2.66 4.26 7.53
CA PHE A 152 3.45 5.45 7.84
C PHE A 152 2.61 6.55 8.48
N LEU A 153 1.35 6.76 8.06
CA LEU A 153 0.45 7.71 8.73
C LEU A 153 0.15 7.28 10.17
N ASP A 154 -0.11 5.98 10.41
CA ASP A 154 -0.29 5.43 11.76
C ASP A 154 0.95 5.67 12.62
N SER A 155 2.14 5.36 12.09
CA SER A 155 3.41 5.55 12.80
C SER A 155 3.74 7.02 13.03
N MET A 156 3.51 7.90 12.05
CA MET A 156 3.68 9.35 12.26
C MET A 156 2.75 9.87 13.35
N SER A 157 1.52 9.38 13.41
CA SER A 157 0.59 9.72 14.49
C SER A 157 1.03 9.14 15.83
N THR A 158 1.48 7.90 15.87
CA THR A 158 1.97 7.28 17.11
C THR A 158 3.19 7.99 17.69
N LEU A 159 4.09 8.44 16.83
CA LEU A 159 5.33 9.12 17.21
C LEU A 159 5.17 10.63 17.43
N GLY A 160 3.98 11.20 17.19
CA GLY A 160 3.79 12.65 17.29
C GLY A 160 4.54 13.45 16.22
N CYS A 161 4.77 12.86 15.05
CA CYS A 161 5.31 13.57 13.89
C CYS A 161 4.19 14.38 13.23
N PRO A 162 4.31 15.72 13.14
CA PRO A 162 3.30 16.55 12.47
C PRO A 162 3.22 16.24 10.98
N ALA A 163 2.13 15.65 10.52
CA ALA A 163 2.04 15.17 9.15
C ALA A 163 0.65 15.36 8.50
N TYR A 164 0.66 15.47 7.18
CA TYR A 164 -0.49 15.35 6.30
C TYR A 164 -0.21 14.29 5.24
N GLY A 165 -1.11 13.30 5.08
CA GLY A 165 -1.15 12.48 3.88
C GLY A 165 -1.99 13.17 2.82
N TYR A 166 -1.53 13.18 1.57
CA TYR A 166 -2.26 13.73 0.43
C TYR A 166 -2.40 12.69 -0.68
N GLY A 167 -3.61 12.51 -1.19
CA GLY A 167 -3.91 11.60 -2.28
C GLY A 167 -5.21 11.95 -2.99
N ILE A 168 -5.74 10.99 -3.76
CA ILE A 168 -7.01 11.13 -4.46
C ILE A 168 -8.11 10.36 -3.71
N ARG A 169 -9.29 10.99 -3.59
CA ARG A 169 -10.51 10.35 -3.09
C ARG A 169 -11.20 9.62 -4.23
N TYR A 170 -10.72 8.40 -4.51
CA TYR A 170 -11.32 7.61 -5.57
C TYR A 170 -12.75 7.20 -5.21
N GLU A 171 -13.68 7.34 -6.17
CA GLU A 171 -15.06 6.91 -5.99
C GLU A 171 -15.16 5.38 -5.91
N HIS A 172 -14.44 4.67 -6.79
CA HIS A 172 -14.43 3.22 -6.89
C HIS A 172 -13.08 2.59 -6.49
N GLY A 173 -11.99 3.38 -6.51
CA GLY A 173 -10.65 2.90 -6.18
C GLY A 173 -10.17 1.78 -7.08
N LEU A 174 -9.56 0.73 -6.48
CA LEU A 174 -9.20 -0.48 -7.20
C LEU A 174 -10.44 -1.38 -7.33
N PHE A 175 -10.62 -1.99 -8.49
CA PHE A 175 -11.74 -2.87 -8.80
C PHE A 175 -11.94 -4.01 -7.79
N ARG A 176 -13.17 -4.48 -7.67
CA ARG A 176 -13.54 -5.71 -7.00
C ARG A 176 -13.29 -6.89 -7.93
N GLN A 177 -12.57 -7.91 -7.43
CA GLN A 177 -12.28 -9.13 -8.18
C GLN A 177 -13.30 -10.22 -7.86
N SER A 178 -13.79 -10.87 -8.90
CA SER A 178 -14.47 -12.16 -8.84
C SER A 178 -13.89 -13.10 -9.89
N PHE A 179 -14.35 -14.36 -9.91
CA PHE A 179 -13.98 -15.30 -10.96
C PHE A 179 -15.19 -15.70 -11.77
N GLY A 180 -15.02 -15.75 -13.11
CA GLY A 180 -16.00 -16.32 -14.00
C GLY A 180 -16.16 -17.83 -13.78
N ALA A 181 -17.17 -18.42 -14.42
CA ALA A 181 -17.39 -19.87 -14.37
C ALA A 181 -16.21 -20.68 -14.94
N ASP A 182 -15.43 -20.06 -15.82
CA ASP A 182 -14.21 -20.60 -16.41
C ASP A 182 -12.96 -20.42 -15.53
N GLY A 183 -13.05 -19.71 -14.42
CA GLY A 183 -11.93 -19.40 -13.54
C GLY A 183 -11.15 -18.12 -13.89
N ARG A 184 -11.55 -17.35 -14.91
CA ARG A 184 -10.91 -16.09 -15.29
C ARG A 184 -11.26 -14.96 -14.31
N GLN A 185 -10.31 -14.04 -14.09
CA GLN A 185 -10.56 -12.83 -13.32
C GLN A 185 -11.60 -11.94 -14.01
N VAL A 186 -12.59 -11.51 -13.23
CA VAL A 186 -13.63 -10.53 -13.61
C VAL A 186 -13.49 -9.32 -12.69
N GLU A 187 -13.42 -8.14 -13.29
CA GLU A 187 -13.32 -6.87 -12.60
C GLU A 187 -14.68 -6.15 -12.57
N THR A 188 -15.08 -5.68 -11.40
CA THR A 188 -16.26 -4.83 -11.22
C THR A 188 -15.89 -3.63 -10.35
N ALA A 189 -16.69 -2.56 -10.40
CA ALA A 189 -16.46 -1.41 -9.56
C ALA A 189 -16.54 -1.78 -8.06
N GLU A 190 -15.63 -1.26 -7.24
CA GLU A 190 -15.71 -1.39 -5.78
C GLU A 190 -16.44 -0.17 -5.21
N ASP A 191 -17.70 -0.35 -4.82
CA ASP A 191 -18.59 0.72 -4.37
C ASP A 191 -18.44 1.02 -2.87
N TRP A 192 -17.21 1.27 -2.39
CA TRP A 192 -16.95 1.52 -0.97
C TRP A 192 -17.63 2.79 -0.41
N LEU A 193 -17.97 3.76 -1.28
CA LEU A 193 -18.71 4.97 -0.94
C LEU A 193 -20.22 4.86 -1.11
N ARG A 194 -20.75 3.71 -1.54
CA ARG A 194 -22.19 3.50 -1.72
C ARG A 194 -22.96 3.72 -0.42
N GLN A 195 -22.36 3.32 0.69
CA GLN A 195 -22.82 3.68 2.02
C GLN A 195 -22.01 4.89 2.51
N ARG A 196 -22.66 5.78 3.24
CA ARG A 196 -22.01 6.97 3.79
C ARG A 196 -20.73 6.59 4.56
N HIS A 197 -19.64 7.26 4.24
CA HIS A 197 -18.37 7.10 4.95
C HIS A 197 -18.34 8.01 6.19
N GLY A 198 -18.40 7.42 7.39
CA GLY A 198 -18.56 8.16 8.64
C GLY A 198 -17.32 8.92 9.13
N TRP A 199 -16.14 8.66 8.56
CA TRP A 199 -14.86 9.16 9.07
C TRP A 199 -14.43 10.51 8.48
N GLU A 200 -14.86 10.84 7.27
CA GLU A 200 -14.38 12.01 6.54
C GLU A 200 -15.14 13.29 6.90
N PHE A 201 -14.43 14.41 6.79
CA PHE A 201 -14.95 15.76 6.87
C PHE A 201 -14.70 16.47 5.55
N GLU A 202 -15.76 16.83 4.87
CA GLU A 202 -15.70 17.68 3.69
C GLU A 202 -15.19 19.08 4.05
N ARG A 203 -14.30 19.64 3.20
CA ARG A 203 -13.67 20.94 3.41
C ARG A 203 -13.92 21.87 2.22
N PRO A 204 -15.11 22.49 2.10
CA PRO A 204 -15.42 23.37 0.98
C PRO A 204 -14.48 24.58 0.89
N GLU A 205 -13.95 25.02 2.04
CA GLU A 205 -12.98 26.12 2.14
C GLU A 205 -11.59 25.77 1.60
N ALA A 206 -11.31 24.49 1.40
CA ALA A 206 -10.08 23.98 0.79
C ALA A 206 -10.38 23.39 -0.59
N ALA A 207 -10.74 24.28 -1.51
CA ALA A 207 -11.02 23.93 -2.89
C ALA A 207 -10.11 24.73 -3.83
N PHE A 208 -9.44 24.04 -4.78
CA PHE A 208 -8.47 24.64 -5.69
C PHE A 208 -8.81 24.31 -7.14
N ARG A 209 -8.73 25.33 -8.01
CA ARG A 209 -8.88 25.15 -9.46
C ARG A 209 -7.57 24.61 -10.03
N ILE A 210 -7.62 23.45 -10.67
CA ILE A 210 -6.50 22.79 -11.33
C ILE A 210 -6.74 22.80 -12.84
N GLY A 211 -5.80 23.41 -13.59
CA GLY A 211 -5.92 23.59 -15.04
C GLY A 211 -5.16 22.55 -15.83
N PHE A 212 -5.58 22.31 -17.07
CA PHE A 212 -4.91 21.42 -18.02
C PHE A 212 -4.87 22.03 -19.42
N GLY A 213 -3.87 21.62 -20.22
CA GLY A 213 -3.72 22.06 -21.62
C GLY A 213 -3.52 23.56 -21.75
N GLY A 214 -3.93 24.10 -22.91
CA GLY A 214 -3.93 25.53 -23.16
C GLY A 214 -2.62 26.08 -23.68
N THR A 215 -2.34 27.36 -23.41
CA THR A 215 -1.23 28.10 -24.00
C THR A 215 -0.37 28.77 -22.94
N VAL A 216 0.89 28.98 -23.27
CA VAL A 216 1.86 29.70 -22.43
C VAL A 216 2.31 30.95 -23.18
N ALA A 217 2.13 32.12 -22.56
CA ALA A 217 2.65 33.38 -23.07
C ALA A 217 3.82 33.84 -22.20
N GLU A 218 4.93 34.20 -22.82
CA GLU A 218 6.05 34.84 -22.15
C GLU A 218 5.71 36.27 -21.78
N ASN A 219 5.94 36.64 -20.52
CA ASN A 219 5.72 37.98 -20.03
C ASN A 219 6.95 38.48 -19.26
N GLY A 220 7.98 38.86 -20.00
CA GLY A 220 9.25 39.30 -19.43
C GLY A 220 10.00 38.18 -18.69
N ARG A 221 10.10 38.27 -17.35
CA ARG A 221 10.83 37.28 -16.52
C ARG A 221 10.00 36.07 -16.14
N ALA A 222 8.66 36.16 -16.21
CA ALA A 222 7.73 35.13 -15.86
C ALA A 222 6.91 34.67 -17.10
N ALA A 223 6.31 33.51 -17.05
CA ALA A 223 5.38 33.07 -18.07
C ALA A 223 3.95 33.01 -17.48
N VAL A 224 2.96 33.27 -18.34
CA VAL A 224 1.54 33.17 -17.99
C VAL A 224 0.97 31.97 -18.70
N TRP A 225 0.63 30.96 -17.91
CA TRP A 225 -0.10 29.78 -18.40
C TRP A 225 -1.60 30.03 -18.34
N THR A 226 -2.26 29.87 -19.48
CA THR A 226 -3.72 29.95 -19.61
C THR A 226 -4.24 28.55 -19.93
N PRO A 227 -4.73 27.80 -18.94
CA PRO A 227 -5.28 26.46 -19.16
C PRO A 227 -6.50 26.48 -20.09
N GLN A 228 -6.62 25.48 -20.94
CA GLN A 228 -7.78 25.25 -21.80
C GLN A 228 -8.95 24.67 -21.02
N ASP A 229 -8.66 23.77 -20.08
CA ASP A 229 -9.61 23.05 -19.26
C ASP A 229 -9.23 23.15 -17.78
N ALA A 230 -10.17 22.92 -16.88
CA ALA A 230 -9.91 22.91 -15.46
C ALA A 230 -10.93 22.08 -14.69
N VAL A 231 -10.51 21.57 -13.55
CA VAL A 231 -11.36 20.93 -12.54
C VAL A 231 -11.18 21.63 -11.19
N LEU A 232 -12.14 21.45 -10.29
CA LEU A 232 -12.06 21.87 -8.91
C LEU A 232 -11.61 20.67 -8.04
N ALA A 233 -10.49 20.79 -7.38
CA ALA A 233 -10.03 19.84 -6.38
C ALA A 233 -10.61 20.21 -5.02
N LYS A 234 -11.50 19.40 -4.47
CA LYS A 234 -12.16 19.60 -3.18
C LYS A 234 -11.60 18.65 -2.14
N ALA A 235 -11.29 19.16 -0.95
CA ALA A 235 -10.65 18.39 0.10
C ALA A 235 -11.65 17.62 0.99
N TYR A 236 -11.25 16.40 1.35
CA TYR A 236 -11.91 15.55 2.34
C TYR A 236 -10.88 15.09 3.36
N ASP A 237 -11.09 15.42 4.64
CA ASP A 237 -10.16 15.13 5.73
C ASP A 237 -10.61 13.95 6.56
N THR A 238 -9.74 12.97 6.73
CA THR A 238 -9.92 11.84 7.65
C THR A 238 -8.84 11.91 8.73
N PRO A 239 -9.20 12.00 10.04
CA PRO A 239 -8.21 11.94 11.09
C PRO A 239 -7.67 10.52 11.24
N VAL A 240 -6.34 10.37 11.33
CA VAL A 240 -5.64 9.12 11.60
C VAL A 240 -5.06 9.18 13.01
N ILE A 241 -5.63 8.39 13.90
CA ILE A 241 -5.27 8.36 15.32
C ILE A 241 -4.06 7.46 15.57
N GLY A 242 -3.08 7.92 16.33
CA GLY A 242 -1.96 7.14 16.81
C GLY A 242 -2.25 6.35 18.08
N TRP A 243 -1.31 5.51 18.48
CA TRP A 243 -1.42 4.64 19.65
C TRP A 243 -1.78 5.40 20.92
N GLN A 244 -2.71 4.86 21.67
CA GLN A 244 -3.27 5.42 22.90
C GLN A 244 -3.91 6.81 22.74
N GLY A 245 -4.27 7.25 21.54
CA GLY A 245 -4.91 8.54 21.32
C GLY A 245 -4.05 9.77 21.66
N LYS A 246 -2.72 9.62 21.70
CA LYS A 246 -1.81 10.71 22.08
C LYS A 246 -1.76 11.83 21.04
N TRP A 247 -1.85 11.48 19.77
CA TRP A 247 -1.75 12.37 18.63
C TRP A 247 -2.62 11.88 17.47
N ALA A 248 -3.06 12.77 16.59
CA ALA A 248 -3.71 12.41 15.34
C ALA A 248 -3.26 13.33 14.21
N ASN A 249 -2.98 12.75 13.05
CA ASN A 249 -2.66 13.44 11.81
C ASN A 249 -3.85 13.44 10.84
N THR A 250 -3.72 14.12 9.72
CA THR A 250 -4.77 14.25 8.70
C THR A 250 -4.40 13.47 7.46
N LEU A 251 -5.30 12.60 6.99
CA LEU A 251 -5.31 12.14 5.60
C LEU A 251 -6.26 13.04 4.82
N ARG A 252 -5.74 13.88 3.91
CA ARG A 252 -6.51 14.73 3.01
C ARG A 252 -6.55 14.14 1.63
N LEU A 253 -7.73 13.79 1.18
CA LEU A 253 -7.97 13.25 -0.14
C LEU A 253 -8.71 14.27 -1.01
N TRP A 254 -8.32 14.35 -2.30
CA TRP A 254 -8.89 15.27 -3.26
C TRP A 254 -9.93 14.60 -4.14
N GLY A 255 -11.17 15.10 -4.13
CA GLY A 255 -12.21 14.76 -5.09
C GLY A 255 -12.25 15.80 -6.21
N ALA A 256 -12.48 15.34 -7.45
CA ALA A 256 -12.59 16.21 -8.61
C ALA A 256 -14.05 16.56 -8.90
N GLU A 257 -14.34 17.84 -9.06
CA GLU A 257 -15.67 18.38 -9.39
C GLU A 257 -15.57 19.35 -10.58
N ALA A 258 -16.69 19.59 -11.28
CA ALA A 258 -16.71 20.62 -12.30
C ALA A 258 -16.55 22.00 -11.70
N PRO A 259 -15.76 22.92 -12.32
CA PRO A 259 -15.59 24.28 -11.82
C PRO A 259 -16.79 25.20 -12.08
N SER A 260 -17.70 24.79 -12.95
CA SER A 260 -18.93 25.49 -13.31
C SER A 260 -20.13 24.88 -12.60
N SER A 261 -21.12 25.69 -12.31
CA SER A 261 -22.43 25.21 -11.89
C SER A 261 -23.09 24.37 -12.99
N PHE A 262 -24.00 23.51 -12.61
CA PHE A 262 -24.84 22.70 -13.50
C PHE A 262 -25.47 23.58 -14.60
N ASP A 263 -25.40 23.14 -15.86
CA ASP A 263 -25.98 23.86 -17.01
C ASP A 263 -27.50 23.68 -17.05
N LEU A 264 -28.19 24.52 -16.27
CA LEU A 264 -29.65 24.50 -16.19
C LEU A 264 -30.30 24.88 -17.54
N GLU A 265 -29.64 25.68 -18.37
CA GLU A 265 -30.17 26.08 -19.66
C GLU A 265 -30.17 24.92 -20.66
N ALA A 266 -29.07 24.17 -20.74
CA ALA A 266 -29.01 22.94 -21.53
C ALA A 266 -30.05 21.92 -21.04
N PHE A 267 -30.16 21.72 -19.74
CA PHE A 267 -31.15 20.82 -19.15
C PHE A 267 -32.59 21.21 -19.53
N ASN A 268 -32.94 22.49 -19.41
CA ASN A 268 -34.29 23.00 -19.76
C ASN A 268 -34.62 22.89 -21.27
N ARG A 269 -33.61 22.84 -22.13
CA ARG A 269 -33.77 22.58 -23.56
C ARG A 269 -33.90 21.08 -23.87
N GLY A 270 -33.84 20.20 -22.91
CA GLY A 270 -33.89 18.74 -23.07
C GLY A 270 -32.54 18.10 -23.39
N ASP A 271 -31.42 18.84 -23.32
CA ASP A 271 -30.07 18.32 -23.48
C ASP A 271 -29.52 17.88 -22.08
N TYR A 272 -30.05 16.78 -21.59
CA TYR A 272 -29.71 16.22 -20.29
C TYR A 272 -28.26 15.69 -20.25
N GLU A 273 -27.80 15.12 -21.37
CA GLU A 273 -26.42 14.60 -21.47
C GLU A 273 -25.41 15.74 -21.48
N GLY A 274 -25.62 16.77 -22.29
CA GLY A 274 -24.79 17.96 -22.35
C GLY A 274 -24.72 18.68 -21.01
N ALA A 275 -25.85 18.76 -20.28
CA ALA A 275 -25.91 19.37 -18.96
C ALA A 275 -25.11 18.60 -17.92
N ALA A 276 -25.01 17.27 -18.00
CA ALA A 276 -24.30 16.40 -17.07
C ALA A 276 -22.82 16.18 -17.45
N GLN A 277 -22.46 16.40 -18.70
CA GLN A 277 -21.13 16.08 -19.25
C GLN A 277 -19.96 16.76 -18.50
N PRO A 278 -20.00 18.07 -18.13
CA PRO A 278 -18.89 18.71 -17.43
C PRO A 278 -18.56 18.03 -16.09
N GLU A 279 -19.59 17.67 -15.33
CA GLU A 279 -19.43 16.98 -14.05
C GLU A 279 -18.90 15.56 -14.25
N ALA A 280 -19.41 14.82 -15.22
CA ALA A 280 -18.96 13.48 -15.55
C ALA A 280 -17.48 13.46 -15.95
N LEU A 281 -17.04 14.42 -16.77
CA LEU A 281 -15.65 14.54 -17.20
C LEU A 281 -14.72 14.91 -16.04
N ALA A 282 -15.10 15.88 -15.22
CA ALA A 282 -14.31 16.27 -14.07
C ALA A 282 -14.11 15.11 -13.10
N ARG A 283 -15.19 14.40 -12.76
CA ARG A 283 -15.16 13.23 -11.87
C ARG A 283 -14.33 12.07 -12.39
N THR A 284 -14.12 11.96 -13.71
CA THR A 284 -13.29 10.90 -14.29
C THR A 284 -11.89 10.85 -13.63
N ILE A 285 -11.34 12.00 -13.25
CA ILE A 285 -10.03 12.10 -12.60
C ILE A 285 -9.99 11.37 -11.25
N SER A 286 -11.08 11.41 -10.47
CA SER A 286 -11.12 10.78 -9.13
C SER A 286 -12.00 9.53 -9.08
N ARG A 287 -12.29 8.86 -10.20
CA ARG A 287 -13.14 7.66 -10.18
C ARG A 287 -12.41 6.39 -9.87
N VAL A 288 -11.34 6.09 -10.59
CA VAL A 288 -10.68 4.78 -10.59
C VAL A 288 -9.18 4.95 -10.35
N LEU A 289 -8.65 4.12 -9.47
CA LEU A 289 -7.21 3.99 -9.27
C LEU A 289 -6.61 3.13 -10.39
N TYR A 290 -5.56 3.63 -11.05
CA TYR A 290 -4.87 2.97 -12.16
C TYR A 290 -5.82 2.56 -13.30
N PRO A 291 -6.40 3.54 -13.99
CA PRO A 291 -7.12 3.25 -15.23
C PRO A 291 -6.18 2.57 -16.24
N ASP A 292 -6.77 1.80 -17.17
CA ASP A 292 -6.00 1.14 -18.22
C ASP A 292 -5.24 2.18 -19.06
N ASP A 293 -3.93 2.14 -19.02
CA ASP A 293 -2.99 3.05 -19.69
C ASP A 293 -2.37 2.44 -20.97
N THR A 294 -2.92 1.37 -21.48
CA THR A 294 -2.54 0.82 -22.79
C THR A 294 -2.97 1.74 -23.94
N THR A 295 -3.96 2.61 -23.70
CA THR A 295 -4.48 3.57 -24.66
C THR A 295 -3.94 4.98 -24.41
N ALA A 296 -3.91 5.82 -25.47
CA ALA A 296 -3.50 7.24 -25.34
C ALA A 296 -4.38 8.02 -24.33
N ARG A 297 -5.70 7.76 -24.33
CA ARG A 297 -6.62 8.39 -23.35
C ARG A 297 -6.37 7.93 -21.92
N GLY A 298 -6.02 6.67 -21.74
CA GLY A 298 -5.67 6.15 -20.43
C GLY A 298 -4.37 6.77 -19.89
N LYS A 299 -3.35 6.92 -20.73
CA LYS A 299 -2.12 7.64 -20.40
C LYS A 299 -2.38 9.10 -20.03
N GLU A 300 -3.20 9.79 -20.82
CA GLU A 300 -3.60 11.17 -20.54
C GLU A 300 -4.31 11.27 -19.16
N LEU A 301 -5.24 10.36 -18.88
CA LEU A 301 -5.95 10.35 -17.59
C LEU A 301 -5.00 10.11 -16.44
N ARG A 302 -4.04 9.19 -16.54
CA ARG A 302 -3.03 8.96 -15.50
C ARG A 302 -2.18 10.19 -15.22
N LEU A 303 -1.68 10.85 -16.27
CA LEU A 303 -0.92 12.08 -16.10
C LEU A 303 -1.78 13.19 -15.44
N LYS A 304 -3.07 13.28 -15.82
CA LYS A 304 -4.02 14.23 -15.18
C LYS A 304 -4.25 13.89 -13.72
N GLN A 305 -4.36 12.62 -13.33
CA GLN A 305 -4.51 12.20 -11.94
C GLN A 305 -3.29 12.60 -11.10
N GLU A 306 -2.09 12.33 -11.60
CA GLU A 306 -0.83 12.65 -10.94
C GLU A 306 -0.65 14.15 -10.72
N PHE A 307 -0.93 14.94 -11.75
CA PHE A 307 -0.87 16.39 -11.62
C PHE A 307 -1.98 16.94 -10.72
N PHE A 308 -3.20 16.44 -10.84
CA PHE A 308 -4.37 16.90 -10.07
C PHE A 308 -4.11 16.89 -8.58
N PHE A 309 -3.75 15.73 -8.01
CA PHE A 309 -3.57 15.64 -6.56
C PHE A 309 -2.31 16.36 -6.10
N THR A 310 -1.26 16.35 -6.90
CA THR A 310 0.01 17.01 -6.59
C THR A 310 -0.16 18.53 -6.56
N ALA A 311 -0.78 19.12 -7.59
CA ALA A 311 -1.01 20.54 -7.67
C ALA A 311 -1.95 21.06 -6.56
N ALA A 312 -3.04 20.33 -6.28
CA ALA A 312 -3.95 20.64 -5.18
C ALA A 312 -3.23 20.61 -3.82
N SER A 313 -2.40 19.60 -3.60
CA SER A 313 -1.61 19.46 -2.37
C SER A 313 -0.60 20.59 -2.19
N LEU A 314 0.15 20.94 -3.23
CA LEU A 314 1.11 22.04 -3.18
C LEU A 314 0.43 23.38 -2.89
N ARG A 315 -0.74 23.63 -3.47
CA ARG A 315 -1.53 24.84 -3.19
C ARG A 315 -1.98 24.90 -1.73
N ASP A 316 -2.41 23.78 -1.15
CA ASP A 316 -2.77 23.71 0.27
C ASP A 316 -1.55 23.88 1.19
N ILE A 317 -0.42 23.26 0.86
CA ILE A 317 0.85 23.42 1.58
C ILE A 317 1.27 24.88 1.63
N LEU A 318 1.31 25.55 0.46
CA LEU A 318 1.70 26.94 0.36
C LEU A 318 0.67 27.89 1.02
N ARG A 319 -0.63 27.59 0.95
CA ARG A 319 -1.66 28.33 1.67
C ARG A 319 -1.43 28.28 3.18
N ARG A 320 -1.15 27.09 3.72
CA ARG A 320 -0.84 26.88 5.15
C ARG A 320 0.44 27.60 5.55
N PHE A 321 1.51 27.44 4.76
CA PHE A 321 2.78 28.12 5.00
C PHE A 321 2.61 29.63 5.00
N SER A 322 1.96 30.21 3.97
CA SER A 322 1.77 31.67 3.85
C SER A 322 0.86 32.25 4.91
N ALA A 323 0.02 31.46 5.58
CA ALA A 323 -0.78 31.92 6.72
C ALA A 323 0.07 32.16 7.99
N GLU A 324 1.21 31.47 8.11
CA GLU A 324 2.12 31.55 9.27
C GLU A 324 3.40 32.34 8.97
N HIS A 325 3.89 32.29 7.73
CA HIS A 325 5.19 32.83 7.31
C HIS A 325 5.07 33.68 6.06
N GLY A 326 5.79 34.79 6.06
CA GLY A 326 5.76 35.79 4.93
C GLY A 326 6.81 35.52 3.85
N ASP A 327 7.97 34.97 4.21
CA ASP A 327 9.09 34.75 3.28
C ASP A 327 9.13 33.30 2.77
N LEU A 328 8.92 33.12 1.47
CA LEU A 328 8.94 31.79 0.83
C LEU A 328 10.33 31.16 0.80
N ARG A 329 11.41 31.90 1.06
CA ARG A 329 12.76 31.31 1.19
C ARG A 329 12.90 30.46 2.45
N ALA A 330 12.07 30.70 3.45
CA ALA A 330 12.01 29.86 4.66
C ALA A 330 11.20 28.57 4.47
N LEU A 331 10.68 28.28 3.27
CA LEU A 331 9.86 27.10 2.99
C LEU A 331 10.58 25.78 3.37
N PRO A 332 11.88 25.57 3.04
CA PRO A 332 12.59 24.35 3.38
C PRO A 332 12.72 24.09 4.89
N ASP A 333 12.71 25.13 5.71
CA ASP A 333 12.80 25.01 7.17
C ASP A 333 11.48 24.59 7.81
N ARG A 334 10.36 24.67 7.08
CA ARG A 334 9.00 24.47 7.59
C ARG A 334 8.24 23.35 6.90
N VAL A 335 8.69 22.95 5.73
CA VAL A 335 8.00 22.02 4.83
C VAL A 335 8.95 20.90 4.42
N ALA A 336 8.52 19.66 4.62
CA ALA A 336 9.14 18.48 4.04
C ALA A 336 8.07 17.74 3.21
N ILE A 337 8.30 17.58 1.92
CA ILE A 337 7.37 16.90 1.00
C ILE A 337 8.00 15.56 0.61
N GLN A 338 7.34 14.46 0.96
CA GLN A 338 7.78 13.13 0.57
C GLN A 338 6.99 12.66 -0.65
N MET A 339 7.71 12.42 -1.73
CA MET A 339 7.17 11.80 -2.95
C MET A 339 7.23 10.28 -2.82
N ASN A 340 6.05 9.65 -2.77
CA ASN A 340 5.93 8.20 -2.69
C ASN A 340 5.86 7.61 -4.09
N ASP A 341 7.00 7.15 -4.59
CA ASP A 341 7.29 6.79 -5.98
C ASP A 341 7.33 8.00 -6.93
N THR A 342 7.32 7.75 -8.25
CA THR A 342 7.37 8.78 -9.30
C THR A 342 6.03 9.45 -9.56
N HIS A 343 4.94 8.90 -9.08
CA HIS A 343 3.59 9.44 -9.33
C HIS A 343 3.44 10.93 -8.99
N PRO A 344 4.02 11.45 -7.89
CA PRO A 344 4.03 12.90 -7.61
C PRO A 344 5.27 13.63 -8.13
N ALA A 345 6.06 13.08 -9.05
CA ALA A 345 7.30 13.70 -9.56
C ALA A 345 7.08 15.12 -10.12
N ILE A 346 5.88 15.37 -10.68
CA ILE A 346 5.47 16.69 -11.19
C ILE A 346 5.43 17.76 -10.08
N ALA A 347 5.57 17.38 -8.81
CA ALA A 347 5.69 18.31 -7.68
C ALA A 347 6.90 19.24 -7.82
N GLY A 348 8.00 18.75 -8.40
CA GLY A 348 9.17 19.58 -8.68
C GLY A 348 8.83 20.76 -9.60
N PRO A 349 8.47 20.49 -10.85
CA PRO A 349 8.08 21.55 -11.80
C PRO A 349 6.90 22.42 -11.34
N GLU A 350 5.87 21.85 -10.69
CA GLU A 350 4.73 22.64 -10.22
C GLU A 350 5.12 23.57 -9.07
N LEU A 351 5.93 23.12 -8.12
CA LEU A 351 6.40 24.01 -7.06
C LEU A 351 7.28 25.14 -7.63
N VAL A 352 8.17 24.81 -8.57
CA VAL A 352 8.97 25.82 -9.30
C VAL A 352 8.05 26.80 -10.03
N ARG A 353 7.01 26.33 -10.72
CA ARG A 353 6.05 27.18 -11.43
C ARG A 353 5.37 28.15 -10.48
N ILE A 354 4.89 27.69 -9.33
CA ILE A 354 4.21 28.55 -8.36
C ILE A 354 5.21 29.59 -7.80
N LEU A 355 6.41 29.17 -7.40
CA LEU A 355 7.42 30.07 -6.84
C LEU A 355 7.94 31.07 -7.87
N HIS A 356 8.18 30.65 -9.10
CA HIS A 356 8.73 31.49 -10.16
C HIS A 356 7.65 32.33 -10.86
N ASP A 357 6.63 31.71 -11.45
CA ASP A 357 5.67 32.38 -12.30
C ASP A 357 4.61 33.16 -11.48
N GLU A 358 4.14 32.59 -10.34
CA GLU A 358 3.08 33.25 -9.56
C GLU A 358 3.64 34.16 -8.42
N ARG A 359 4.83 33.81 -7.89
CA ARG A 359 5.40 34.54 -6.73
C ARG A 359 6.64 35.39 -7.07
N GLY A 360 7.13 35.31 -8.30
CA GLY A 360 8.20 36.16 -8.81
C GLY A 360 9.60 35.81 -8.30
N MET A 361 9.82 34.64 -7.73
CA MET A 361 11.13 34.16 -7.32
C MET A 361 12.01 33.94 -8.56
N ALA A 362 13.33 34.20 -8.47
CA ALA A 362 14.23 33.86 -9.58
C ALA A 362 14.20 32.37 -9.86
N PHE A 363 14.33 31.97 -11.13
CA PHE A 363 14.14 30.57 -11.53
C PHE A 363 15.07 29.62 -10.79
N GLU A 364 16.34 29.96 -10.69
CA GLU A 364 17.33 29.12 -10.02
C GLU A 364 17.06 29.02 -8.50
N ASP A 365 16.68 30.14 -7.86
CA ASP A 365 16.25 30.17 -6.45
C ASP A 365 14.99 29.32 -6.24
N ALA A 366 14.03 29.36 -7.18
CA ALA A 366 12.81 28.54 -7.11
C ALA A 366 13.11 27.06 -7.23
N VAL A 367 14.03 26.66 -8.12
CA VAL A 367 14.49 25.27 -8.25
C VAL A 367 15.19 24.81 -6.98
N ASP A 368 16.08 25.62 -6.41
CA ASP A 368 16.81 25.26 -5.19
C ASP A 368 15.88 25.17 -3.97
N THR A 369 14.93 26.10 -3.84
CA THR A 369 13.93 26.07 -2.77
C THR A 369 13.03 24.83 -2.88
N ALA A 370 12.54 24.53 -4.09
CA ALA A 370 11.72 23.33 -4.34
C ALA A 370 12.49 22.06 -4.01
N ARG A 371 13.73 21.94 -4.49
CA ARG A 371 14.59 20.76 -4.25
C ARG A 371 14.82 20.53 -2.76
N GLN A 372 15.05 21.57 -1.98
CA GLN A 372 15.25 21.46 -0.53
C GLN A 372 14.00 21.00 0.23
N CYS A 373 12.80 21.23 -0.31
CA CYS A 373 11.55 20.77 0.27
C CYS A 373 11.20 19.32 -0.07
N LEU A 374 11.68 18.80 -1.22
CA LEU A 374 11.27 17.52 -1.78
C LEU A 374 12.23 16.39 -1.41
N ALA A 375 11.67 15.22 -1.11
CA ALA A 375 12.39 13.97 -0.97
C ALA A 375 11.66 12.88 -1.78
N TYR A 376 12.37 11.88 -2.27
CA TYR A 376 11.84 10.85 -3.16
C TYR A 376 12.13 9.45 -2.63
N THR A 377 11.08 8.61 -2.55
CA THR A 377 11.22 7.18 -2.30
C THR A 377 11.07 6.41 -3.61
N ASN A 378 12.11 5.68 -3.99
CA ASN A 378 12.06 4.74 -5.12
C ASN A 378 11.51 3.38 -4.65
N HIS A 379 10.57 2.80 -5.39
CA HIS A 379 9.94 1.52 -5.06
C HIS A 379 10.20 0.42 -6.08
N THR A 380 10.99 0.66 -7.13
CA THR A 380 11.19 -0.32 -8.18
C THR A 380 12.62 -0.37 -8.71
N LEU A 381 13.02 -1.57 -9.15
CA LEU A 381 14.26 -1.80 -9.91
C LEU A 381 13.97 -2.27 -11.34
N LEU A 382 12.70 -2.37 -11.72
CA LEU A 382 12.30 -2.71 -13.09
C LEU A 382 12.40 -1.45 -13.96
N PRO A 383 13.34 -1.38 -14.93
CA PRO A 383 13.47 -0.20 -15.80
C PRO A 383 12.17 0.13 -16.55
N GLU A 384 11.42 -0.91 -16.93
CA GLU A 384 10.12 -0.80 -17.60
C GLU A 384 8.99 -0.27 -16.71
N ALA A 385 9.17 -0.33 -15.38
CA ALA A 385 8.22 0.21 -14.40
C ALA A 385 8.59 1.62 -13.93
N LEU A 386 9.74 2.16 -14.33
CA LEU A 386 10.08 3.57 -14.18
C LEU A 386 9.27 4.38 -15.17
N GLU A 387 8.42 5.22 -14.62
CA GLU A 387 7.44 5.97 -15.39
C GLU A 387 8.07 6.95 -16.37
N ARG A 388 7.54 6.96 -17.59
CA ARG A 388 7.95 7.85 -18.67
C ARG A 388 6.72 8.38 -19.38
N TRP A 389 6.75 9.66 -19.70
CA TRP A 389 5.73 10.30 -20.50
C TRP A 389 6.31 10.85 -21.79
N SER A 390 5.62 10.69 -22.92
CA SER A 390 6.07 11.33 -24.14
C SER A 390 6.04 12.86 -24.01
N GLU A 391 7.01 13.54 -24.65
CA GLU A 391 7.06 15.00 -24.69
C GLU A 391 5.77 15.59 -25.28
N ASP A 392 5.18 14.94 -26.29
CA ASP A 392 3.93 15.35 -26.91
C ASP A 392 2.76 15.33 -25.92
N LEU A 393 2.64 14.25 -25.12
CA LEU A 393 1.61 14.14 -24.09
C LEU A 393 1.82 15.18 -23.01
N MET A 394 3.05 15.33 -22.52
CA MET A 394 3.39 16.32 -21.49
C MET A 394 3.12 17.75 -21.97
N SER A 395 3.51 18.08 -23.21
CA SER A 395 3.28 19.40 -23.83
C SER A 395 1.79 19.67 -24.07
N THR A 396 1.02 18.65 -24.39
CA THR A 396 -0.43 18.79 -24.59
C THR A 396 -1.18 19.00 -23.28
N VAL A 397 -0.89 18.22 -22.27
CA VAL A 397 -1.61 18.22 -20.99
C VAL A 397 -1.08 19.32 -20.05
N LEU A 398 0.23 19.51 -20.01
CA LEU A 398 0.94 20.38 -19.07
C LEU A 398 2.02 21.25 -19.77
N PRO A 399 1.65 22.11 -20.73
CA PRO A 399 2.60 22.81 -21.60
C PRO A 399 3.62 23.66 -20.83
N ARG A 400 3.21 24.30 -19.73
CA ARG A 400 4.14 25.09 -18.91
C ARG A 400 5.11 24.22 -18.14
N HIS A 401 4.65 23.07 -17.66
CA HIS A 401 5.51 22.14 -16.93
C HIS A 401 6.57 21.52 -17.84
N MET A 402 6.22 21.19 -19.09
CA MET A 402 7.21 20.71 -20.08
C MET A 402 8.34 21.73 -20.27
N GLN A 403 8.01 23.02 -20.49
CA GLN A 403 9.03 24.09 -20.60
C GLN A 403 9.90 24.20 -19.34
N LEU A 404 9.30 24.02 -18.14
CA LEU A 404 10.06 24.07 -16.89
C LEU A 404 10.96 22.85 -16.71
N ILE A 405 10.49 21.66 -17.12
CA ILE A 405 11.29 20.41 -17.11
C ILE A 405 12.52 20.59 -17.99
N GLU A 406 12.36 21.09 -19.23
CA GLU A 406 13.50 21.39 -20.13
C GLU A 406 14.47 22.40 -19.51
N ARG A 407 13.97 23.46 -18.87
CA ARG A 407 14.80 24.43 -18.18
C ARG A 407 15.53 23.86 -16.97
N ILE A 408 14.87 22.98 -16.18
CA ILE A 408 15.48 22.26 -15.06
C ILE A 408 16.59 21.33 -15.57
N ASP A 409 16.32 20.58 -16.65
CA ASP A 409 17.31 19.70 -17.27
C ASP A 409 18.52 20.50 -17.80
N ALA A 410 18.30 21.63 -18.45
CA ALA A 410 19.37 22.54 -18.90
C ALA A 410 20.17 23.16 -17.74
N LEU A 411 19.51 23.48 -16.62
CA LEU A 411 20.17 23.96 -15.40
C LEU A 411 21.05 22.84 -14.81
N HIS A 412 20.49 21.63 -14.70
CA HIS A 412 21.25 20.46 -14.23
C HIS A 412 22.48 20.18 -15.12
N ALA A 413 22.34 20.32 -16.45
CA ALA A 413 23.45 20.18 -17.38
C ALA A 413 24.56 21.20 -17.14
N ARG A 414 24.20 22.48 -16.94
CA ARG A 414 25.19 23.53 -16.66
C ARG A 414 25.93 23.28 -15.34
N GLN A 415 25.22 22.80 -14.31
CA GLN A 415 25.79 22.47 -13.00
C GLN A 415 26.66 21.22 -13.02
N ASN A 416 26.37 20.26 -13.91
CA ASN A 416 27.03 18.96 -14.01
C ASN A 416 27.43 18.66 -15.46
N PRO A 417 28.50 19.26 -16.00
CA PRO A 417 28.90 19.13 -17.41
C PRO A 417 29.26 17.68 -17.83
N THR A 418 29.62 16.83 -16.86
CA THR A 418 30.02 15.43 -17.08
C THR A 418 28.88 14.46 -16.97
N ARG A 419 27.62 14.92 -16.76
CA ARG A 419 26.47 14.07 -16.63
C ARG A 419 26.22 13.21 -17.86
N LYS A 420 25.73 12.01 -17.66
CA LYS A 420 25.25 11.11 -18.73
C LYS A 420 23.72 11.02 -18.73
N SER A 421 23.09 11.10 -17.55
CA SER A 421 21.62 11.09 -17.41
C SER A 421 21.01 12.44 -17.71
N THR A 422 19.87 12.43 -18.42
CA THR A 422 19.02 13.57 -18.75
C THR A 422 17.60 13.30 -18.31
N ILE A 423 16.84 14.36 -18.00
CA ILE A 423 15.40 14.22 -17.72
C ILE A 423 14.64 13.95 -19.02
N VAL A 424 15.01 14.67 -20.08
CA VAL A 424 14.37 14.56 -21.40
C VAL A 424 15.32 13.84 -22.35
N GLU A 425 14.86 12.74 -22.92
CA GLU A 425 15.67 11.93 -23.84
C GLU A 425 14.78 11.15 -24.81
N ASN A 426 15.14 11.16 -26.10
CA ASN A 426 14.47 10.41 -27.16
C ASN A 426 12.94 10.65 -27.25
N GLY A 427 12.49 11.87 -27.00
CA GLY A 427 11.06 12.20 -27.03
C GLY A 427 10.27 11.78 -25.78
N GLU A 428 10.97 11.45 -24.72
CA GLU A 428 10.36 11.03 -23.44
C GLU A 428 10.89 11.85 -22.26
N VAL A 429 10.01 12.10 -21.29
CA VAL A 429 10.31 12.66 -19.96
C VAL A 429 10.44 11.51 -18.97
N LYS A 430 11.62 11.36 -18.38
CA LYS A 430 11.94 10.31 -17.40
C LYS A 430 11.62 10.80 -16.00
N MET A 431 10.53 10.30 -15.42
CA MET A 431 10.02 10.77 -14.13
C MET A 431 10.91 10.37 -12.95
N GLY A 432 11.65 9.27 -13.06
CA GLY A 432 12.64 8.85 -12.06
C GLY A 432 13.79 9.85 -11.93
N GLU A 433 14.39 10.24 -13.06
CA GLU A 433 15.45 11.24 -13.12
C GLU A 433 14.96 12.62 -12.66
N LEU A 434 13.75 13.02 -13.07
CA LEU A 434 13.12 14.25 -12.59
C LEU A 434 12.97 14.23 -11.07
N SER A 435 12.45 13.14 -10.50
CA SER A 435 12.29 12.97 -9.06
C SER A 435 13.62 13.05 -8.32
N PHE A 436 14.65 12.39 -8.82
CA PHE A 436 15.99 12.41 -8.23
C PHE A 436 16.60 13.81 -8.24
N ILE A 437 16.55 14.47 -9.40
CA ILE A 437 17.17 15.81 -9.59
C ILE A 437 16.48 16.85 -8.72
N MET A 438 15.15 16.74 -8.57
CA MET A 438 14.35 17.67 -7.78
C MET A 438 14.23 17.30 -6.28
N ALA A 439 14.89 16.23 -5.82
CA ALA A 439 14.86 15.82 -4.41
C ALA A 439 16.18 16.13 -3.70
N ASN A 440 16.13 16.55 -2.43
CA ASN A 440 17.30 16.69 -1.57
C ASN A 440 17.81 15.34 -1.06
N ARG A 441 16.90 14.39 -0.86
CA ARG A 441 17.19 13.00 -0.46
C ARG A 441 16.36 12.05 -1.32
N VAL A 442 16.97 10.93 -1.66
CA VAL A 442 16.35 9.80 -2.34
C VAL A 442 16.57 8.58 -1.48
N ASN A 443 15.56 7.75 -1.27
CA ASN A 443 15.78 6.53 -0.51
C ASN A 443 15.34 5.26 -1.25
N GLY A 444 16.12 4.21 -1.03
CA GLY A 444 15.67 2.85 -1.25
C GLY A 444 14.87 2.33 -0.05
N VAL A 445 14.24 1.17 -0.20
CA VAL A 445 13.26 0.63 0.75
C VAL A 445 13.66 -0.71 1.38
N SER A 446 14.88 -1.17 1.09
CA SER A 446 15.62 -2.24 1.78
C SER A 446 17.12 -2.02 1.54
N ALA A 447 17.97 -2.68 2.30
CA ALA A 447 19.42 -2.55 2.16
C ALA A 447 19.88 -2.96 0.74
N LEU A 448 19.47 -4.16 0.28
CA LEU A 448 19.78 -4.64 -1.07
C LEU A 448 19.25 -3.69 -2.15
N HIS A 449 18.00 -3.27 -2.04
CA HIS A 449 17.39 -2.34 -3.00
C HIS A 449 18.18 -1.04 -3.10
N THR A 450 18.59 -0.48 -1.98
CA THR A 450 19.36 0.77 -1.95
C THR A 450 20.68 0.64 -2.70
N GLU A 451 21.41 -0.46 -2.53
CA GLU A 451 22.66 -0.70 -3.25
C GLU A 451 22.43 -0.93 -4.76
N LEU A 452 21.36 -1.63 -5.12
CA LEU A 452 21.00 -1.81 -6.52
C LEU A 452 20.56 -0.48 -7.18
N VAL A 453 19.83 0.38 -6.48
CA VAL A 453 19.48 1.72 -6.96
C VAL A 453 20.74 2.56 -7.24
N LYS A 454 21.75 2.50 -6.36
CA LYS A 454 23.03 3.19 -6.53
C LYS A 454 23.84 2.67 -7.71
N SER A 455 23.83 1.34 -7.92
CA SER A 455 24.69 0.69 -8.92
C SER A 455 24.03 0.50 -10.30
N THR A 456 22.69 0.60 -10.39
CA THR A 456 21.93 0.36 -11.63
C THR A 456 21.09 1.58 -12.03
N VAL A 457 19.92 1.74 -11.44
CA VAL A 457 18.87 2.70 -11.85
C VAL A 457 19.38 4.14 -11.88
N PHE A 458 20.08 4.56 -10.83
CA PHE A 458 20.60 5.93 -10.68
C PHE A 458 22.13 5.99 -10.57
N SER A 459 22.83 5.04 -11.17
CA SER A 459 24.31 4.97 -11.07
C SER A 459 25.00 6.27 -11.49
N ASP A 460 24.58 6.86 -12.60
CA ASP A 460 25.16 8.13 -13.09
C ASP A 460 24.84 9.32 -12.17
N LEU A 461 23.58 9.39 -11.66
CA LEU A 461 23.17 10.44 -10.75
C LEU A 461 23.79 10.25 -9.35
N HIS A 462 23.98 9.00 -8.91
CA HIS A 462 24.69 8.69 -7.67
C HIS A 462 26.17 9.09 -7.75
N ALA A 463 26.82 8.85 -8.88
CA ALA A 463 28.21 9.30 -9.07
C ALA A 463 28.36 10.83 -8.96
N LEU A 464 27.36 11.59 -9.40
CA LEU A 464 27.33 13.07 -9.27
C LEU A 464 26.94 13.52 -7.85
N HIS A 465 26.11 12.75 -7.15
CA HIS A 465 25.54 13.12 -5.86
C HIS A 465 25.59 11.93 -4.87
N PRO A 466 26.79 11.52 -4.41
CA PRO A 466 26.97 10.27 -3.65
C PRO A 466 26.23 10.24 -2.31
N ASP A 467 26.03 11.39 -1.67
CA ASP A 467 25.39 11.49 -0.36
C ASP A 467 23.84 11.58 -0.43
N ARG A 468 23.26 11.59 -1.65
CA ARG A 468 21.84 11.83 -1.81
C ARG A 468 21.00 10.59 -1.56
N ILE A 469 21.50 9.39 -1.91
CA ILE A 469 20.78 8.12 -1.73
C ILE A 469 21.05 7.56 -0.33
N VAL A 470 19.98 7.33 0.42
CA VAL A 470 19.99 6.72 1.76
C VAL A 470 19.10 5.48 1.80
N ASN A 471 19.30 4.58 2.78
CA ASN A 471 18.42 3.45 3.01
C ASN A 471 17.40 3.78 4.09
N GLN A 472 16.12 3.49 3.79
CA GLN A 472 15.05 3.46 4.79
C GLN A 472 14.26 2.16 4.58
N THR A 473 14.76 1.06 5.16
CA THR A 473 14.08 -0.24 5.07
C THR A 473 12.64 -0.11 5.55
N ASN A 474 11.70 -0.59 4.75
CA ASN A 474 10.29 -0.56 5.05
C ASN A 474 9.97 -1.24 6.40
N GLY A 475 8.79 -0.96 6.91
CA GLY A 475 8.23 -1.58 8.09
C GLY A 475 6.71 -1.59 8.03
N VAL A 476 6.10 -2.29 8.97
CA VAL A 476 4.65 -2.39 9.11
C VAL A 476 4.21 -1.98 10.51
N THR A 477 2.99 -1.46 10.66
CA THR A 477 2.48 -1.11 11.98
C THR A 477 2.14 -2.36 12.78
N PRO A 478 2.75 -2.56 13.97
CA PRO A 478 2.45 -3.71 14.82
C PRO A 478 1.02 -3.68 15.36
N ARG A 479 0.44 -2.50 15.51
CA ARG A 479 -0.91 -2.31 16.01
C ARG A 479 -1.92 -3.04 15.13
N ARG A 480 -1.96 -2.77 13.84
CA ARG A 480 -2.84 -3.48 12.92
C ARG A 480 -2.40 -4.93 12.66
N TRP A 481 -1.09 -5.15 12.39
CA TRP A 481 -0.64 -6.43 11.81
C TRP A 481 -0.26 -7.51 12.82
N VAL A 482 -0.15 -7.16 14.12
CA VAL A 482 0.01 -8.13 15.19
C VAL A 482 -1.14 -7.99 16.19
N LYS A 483 -1.32 -6.80 16.79
CA LYS A 483 -2.32 -6.63 17.87
C LYS A 483 -3.76 -6.80 17.37
N GLY A 484 -4.13 -6.14 16.29
CA GLY A 484 -5.48 -6.23 15.70
C GLY A 484 -5.71 -7.54 14.96
N ALA A 485 -4.81 -7.89 14.02
CA ALA A 485 -4.98 -9.06 13.18
C ALA A 485 -4.83 -10.40 13.94
N ASN A 486 -4.03 -10.44 15.01
CA ASN A 486 -3.76 -11.65 15.79
C ASN A 486 -3.88 -11.41 17.30
N PRO A 487 -5.09 -11.17 17.82
CA PRO A 487 -5.30 -10.87 19.24
C PRO A 487 -4.83 -12.01 20.17
N ARG A 488 -4.88 -13.26 19.74
CA ARG A 488 -4.38 -14.41 20.50
C ARG A 488 -2.86 -14.36 20.68
N LEU A 489 -2.12 -14.10 19.59
CA LEU A 489 -0.67 -13.91 19.65
C LEU A 489 -0.32 -12.67 20.48
N SER A 490 -1.03 -11.57 20.31
CA SER A 490 -0.87 -10.35 21.09
C SER A 490 -1.02 -10.61 22.59
N ALA A 491 -2.04 -11.37 22.97
CA ALA A 491 -2.27 -11.74 24.39
C ALA A 491 -1.12 -12.61 24.94
N LEU A 492 -0.61 -13.56 24.13
CA LEU A 492 0.53 -14.39 24.53
C LEU A 492 1.82 -13.54 24.69
N ILE A 493 2.10 -12.64 23.76
CA ILE A 493 3.23 -11.70 23.86
C ILE A 493 3.12 -10.86 25.11
N THR A 494 1.97 -10.18 25.31
CA THR A 494 1.75 -9.32 26.48
C THR A 494 1.84 -10.09 27.80
N LYS A 495 1.31 -11.32 27.85
CA LYS A 495 1.46 -12.19 29.03
C LYS A 495 2.92 -12.53 29.35
N THR A 496 3.78 -12.63 28.33
CA THR A 496 5.16 -13.08 28.44
C THR A 496 6.12 -11.94 28.77
N ILE A 497 6.04 -10.82 28.04
CA ILE A 497 6.98 -9.68 28.13
C ILE A 497 6.35 -8.38 28.67
N GLY A 498 5.06 -8.40 29.04
CA GLY A 498 4.33 -7.23 29.49
C GLY A 498 3.86 -6.32 28.36
N GLU A 499 3.23 -5.21 28.72
CA GLU A 499 2.71 -4.18 27.81
C GLU A 499 3.84 -3.30 27.25
N GLY A 500 3.57 -2.53 26.18
CA GLY A 500 4.49 -1.54 25.60
C GLY A 500 5.35 -2.06 24.46
N TRP A 501 5.13 -3.28 24.00
CA TRP A 501 5.75 -3.78 22.77
C TRP A 501 5.07 -3.19 21.51
N GLU A 502 3.84 -2.69 21.64
CA GLU A 502 3.03 -2.17 20.54
C GLU A 502 3.56 -0.84 19.95
N ASP A 503 4.35 -0.08 20.70
CA ASP A 503 5.04 1.13 20.24
C ASP A 503 6.58 1.01 20.36
N ASN A 504 7.07 -0.16 20.78
CA ASN A 504 8.47 -0.55 20.79
C ASN A 504 8.63 -2.02 20.39
N LEU A 505 8.52 -2.30 19.07
CA LEU A 505 8.48 -3.66 18.54
C LEU A 505 9.80 -4.43 18.74
N GLU A 506 10.93 -3.77 18.96
CA GLU A 506 12.22 -4.41 19.24
C GLU A 506 12.19 -5.26 20.52
N ARG A 507 11.27 -4.95 21.46
CA ARG A 507 11.02 -5.75 22.66
C ARG A 507 10.54 -7.20 22.37
N LEU A 508 10.12 -7.52 21.16
CA LEU A 508 9.81 -8.90 20.81
C LEU A 508 10.99 -9.86 21.01
N SER A 509 12.22 -9.36 20.94
CA SER A 509 13.42 -10.16 21.29
C SER A 509 13.43 -10.66 22.73
N GLU A 510 12.69 -10.02 23.65
CA GLU A 510 12.53 -10.47 25.04
C GLU A 510 11.76 -11.81 25.14
N LEU A 511 11.13 -12.28 24.06
CA LEU A 511 10.48 -13.58 23.98
C LEU A 511 11.46 -14.75 23.87
N GLU A 512 12.71 -14.52 23.40
CA GLU A 512 13.65 -15.62 23.09
C GLU A 512 13.89 -16.58 24.28
N PRO A 513 14.07 -16.15 25.53
CA PRO A 513 14.22 -17.09 26.66
C PRO A 513 12.96 -17.95 26.90
N ALA A 514 11.78 -17.38 26.68
CA ALA A 514 10.53 -18.10 26.86
C ALA A 514 10.31 -19.17 25.77
N ILE A 515 10.77 -18.89 24.54
CA ILE A 515 10.64 -19.81 23.38
C ILE A 515 11.35 -21.14 23.64
N GLU A 516 12.44 -21.15 24.42
CA GLU A 516 13.16 -22.38 24.79
C GLU A 516 12.37 -23.25 25.77
N THR A 517 11.28 -22.73 26.37
CA THR A 517 10.40 -23.50 27.23
C THR A 517 9.30 -24.20 26.45
N ARG A 518 9.02 -25.46 26.78
CA ARG A 518 7.93 -26.20 26.14
C ARG A 518 6.58 -25.53 26.33
N ALA A 519 6.32 -25.00 27.53
CA ALA A 519 5.04 -24.36 27.84
C ALA A 519 4.73 -23.16 26.93
N PHE A 520 5.73 -22.38 26.55
CA PHE A 520 5.55 -21.27 25.60
C PHE A 520 5.31 -21.80 24.18
N ARG A 521 6.10 -22.81 23.75
CA ARG A 521 5.90 -23.41 22.43
C ARG A 521 4.51 -24.04 22.28
N ASP A 522 4.04 -24.79 23.27
CA ASP A 522 2.69 -25.35 23.29
C ASP A 522 1.63 -24.22 23.17
N ALA A 523 1.78 -23.13 23.93
CA ALA A 523 0.85 -21.99 23.84
C ALA A 523 0.91 -21.28 22.48
N PHE A 524 2.07 -21.15 21.87
CA PHE A 524 2.25 -20.57 20.55
C PHE A 524 1.63 -21.44 19.45
N ALA A 525 1.81 -22.76 19.54
CA ALA A 525 1.19 -23.75 18.66
C ALA A 525 -0.35 -23.70 18.76
N ASP A 526 -0.89 -23.58 19.99
CA ASP A 526 -2.34 -23.46 20.22
C ASP A 526 -2.91 -22.18 19.55
N VAL A 527 -2.21 -21.05 19.64
CA VAL A 527 -2.59 -19.81 18.94
C VAL A 527 -2.68 -20.06 17.44
N LYS A 528 -1.66 -20.66 16.85
CA LYS A 528 -1.61 -20.96 15.42
C LYS A 528 -2.74 -21.92 15.01
N ALA A 529 -2.96 -23.00 15.75
CA ALA A 529 -4.00 -23.98 15.49
C ALA A 529 -5.41 -23.35 15.50
N GLN A 530 -5.70 -22.46 16.46
CA GLN A 530 -6.98 -21.76 16.53
C GLN A 530 -7.16 -20.81 15.34
N ASN A 531 -6.13 -20.03 14.95
CA ASN A 531 -6.20 -19.14 13.78
C ASN A 531 -6.43 -19.94 12.48
N LYS A 532 -5.81 -21.10 12.35
CA LYS A 532 -6.01 -22.00 11.19
C LYS A 532 -7.41 -22.59 11.16
N THR A 533 -7.96 -22.94 12.31
CA THR A 533 -9.35 -23.43 12.43
C THR A 533 -10.34 -22.35 11.97
N ASP A 534 -10.18 -21.11 12.46
CA ASP A 534 -11.04 -19.98 12.08
C ASP A 534 -10.97 -19.71 10.56
N LEU A 535 -9.76 -19.78 9.98
CA LEU A 535 -9.58 -19.59 8.54
C LEU A 535 -10.19 -20.74 7.73
N ALA A 536 -10.02 -21.99 8.15
CA ALA A 536 -10.61 -23.16 7.50
C ALA A 536 -12.15 -23.08 7.49
N GLU A 537 -12.76 -22.67 8.61
CA GLU A 537 -14.19 -22.42 8.68
C GLU A 537 -14.65 -21.30 7.73
N TRP A 538 -13.87 -20.22 7.68
CA TRP A 538 -14.18 -19.10 6.77
C TRP A 538 -14.09 -19.53 5.30
N ILE A 539 -13.05 -20.28 4.92
CA ILE A 539 -12.91 -20.87 3.56
C ILE A 539 -14.13 -21.76 3.26
N GLY A 540 -14.50 -22.65 4.18
CA GLY A 540 -15.67 -23.52 4.04
C GLY A 540 -16.97 -22.74 3.82
N LYS A 541 -17.21 -21.69 4.62
CA LYS A 541 -18.43 -20.85 4.53
C LYS A 541 -18.49 -20.00 3.26
N THR A 542 -17.35 -19.47 2.80
CA THR A 542 -17.31 -18.49 1.69
C THR A 542 -17.09 -19.13 0.33
N MET A 543 -16.36 -20.25 0.27
CA MET A 543 -15.96 -20.90 -0.98
C MET A 543 -16.53 -22.31 -1.15
N GLY A 544 -17.12 -22.89 -0.10
CA GLY A 544 -17.61 -24.28 -0.14
C GLY A 544 -16.49 -25.33 -0.20
N ILE A 545 -15.23 -24.95 0.10
CA ILE A 545 -14.06 -25.83 0.08
C ILE A 545 -13.72 -26.21 1.52
N SER A 546 -13.71 -27.52 1.82
CA SER A 546 -13.25 -28.03 3.10
C SER A 546 -11.75 -28.25 3.08
N VAL A 547 -11.02 -27.65 4.02
CA VAL A 547 -9.57 -27.82 4.21
C VAL A 547 -9.27 -28.33 5.62
N ASP A 548 -8.24 -29.15 5.78
CA ASP A 548 -7.80 -29.64 7.09
C ASP A 548 -6.93 -28.56 7.79
N PRO A 549 -7.36 -27.99 8.93
CA PRO A 549 -6.56 -26.99 9.63
C PRO A 549 -5.26 -27.55 10.23
N ARG A 550 -5.06 -28.89 10.26
CA ARG A 550 -3.80 -29.50 10.68
C ARG A 550 -2.76 -29.54 9.56
N ALA A 551 -3.19 -29.48 8.29
CA ALA A 551 -2.27 -29.40 7.15
C ALA A 551 -1.48 -28.09 7.19
N MET A 552 -0.29 -28.05 6.58
CA MET A 552 0.49 -26.83 6.42
C MET A 552 -0.26 -25.81 5.55
N PHE A 553 -0.46 -24.58 6.05
CA PHE A 553 -1.00 -23.48 5.24
C PHE A 553 0.16 -22.75 4.58
N ASP A 554 0.32 -23.02 3.30
CA ASP A 554 1.38 -22.50 2.42
C ASP A 554 0.79 -21.37 1.56
N VAL A 555 1.23 -20.12 1.79
CA VAL A 555 0.48 -18.93 1.42
C VAL A 555 1.28 -17.98 0.54
N GLN A 556 0.75 -17.69 -0.65
CA GLN A 556 1.26 -16.65 -1.54
C GLN A 556 0.16 -15.63 -1.83
N VAL A 557 0.11 -14.55 -1.03
CA VAL A 557 -0.89 -13.49 -1.19
C VAL A 557 -0.21 -12.15 -1.46
N LYS A 558 -0.29 -11.72 -2.70
CA LYS A 558 0.32 -10.48 -3.23
C LYS A 558 -0.25 -10.17 -4.61
N ARG A 559 -0.08 -8.91 -5.10
CA ARG A 559 -0.44 -8.55 -6.46
C ARG A 559 0.13 -9.58 -7.46
N PHE A 560 -0.64 -9.96 -8.47
CA PHE A 560 -0.15 -10.83 -9.53
C PHE A 560 0.74 -10.03 -10.49
N HIS A 561 1.94 -10.53 -10.65
CA HIS A 561 2.94 -10.04 -11.60
C HIS A 561 3.95 -11.16 -11.87
N GLU A 562 4.42 -11.28 -13.10
CA GLU A 562 5.33 -12.38 -13.48
C GLU A 562 6.58 -12.44 -12.58
N TYR A 563 7.18 -11.29 -12.19
CA TYR A 563 8.37 -11.30 -11.33
C TYR A 563 8.13 -11.86 -9.91
N LYS A 564 6.87 -11.84 -9.42
CA LYS A 564 6.51 -12.43 -8.11
C LYS A 564 6.38 -13.95 -8.17
N ARG A 565 6.39 -14.49 -9.37
CA ARG A 565 6.49 -15.90 -9.73
C ARG A 565 5.40 -16.81 -9.15
N GLN A 566 4.15 -16.34 -9.07
CA GLN A 566 3.02 -17.24 -8.81
C GLN A 566 3.00 -18.40 -9.82
N HIS A 567 3.54 -18.18 -11.03
CA HIS A 567 3.71 -19.21 -12.03
C HIS A 567 4.65 -20.34 -11.57
N LEU A 568 5.76 -20.01 -10.88
CA LEU A 568 6.67 -20.99 -10.30
C LEU A 568 5.96 -21.85 -9.24
N ASN A 569 5.19 -21.23 -8.36
CA ASN A 569 4.45 -21.91 -7.30
C ASN A 569 3.38 -22.85 -7.87
N ILE A 570 2.63 -22.43 -8.89
CA ILE A 570 1.60 -23.31 -9.46
C ILE A 570 2.20 -24.47 -10.26
N LEU A 571 3.36 -24.29 -10.91
CA LEU A 571 4.07 -25.39 -11.57
C LEU A 571 4.61 -26.40 -10.54
N GLU A 572 5.14 -25.95 -9.40
CA GLU A 572 5.52 -26.83 -8.29
C GLU A 572 4.30 -27.56 -7.73
N THR A 573 3.17 -26.90 -7.59
CA THR A 573 1.91 -27.49 -7.14
C THR A 573 1.43 -28.62 -8.07
N ILE A 574 1.54 -28.40 -9.39
CA ILE A 574 1.23 -29.45 -10.40
C ILE A 574 2.20 -30.64 -10.24
N ALA A 575 3.50 -30.38 -10.13
CA ALA A 575 4.49 -31.44 -9.94
C ALA A 575 4.27 -32.22 -8.64
N LEU A 576 3.90 -31.54 -7.55
CA LEU A 576 3.56 -32.15 -6.27
C LEU A 576 2.30 -33.02 -6.39
N TRP A 577 1.25 -32.53 -7.06
CA TRP A 577 0.06 -33.33 -7.34
C TRP A 577 0.39 -34.61 -8.11
N GLN A 578 1.23 -34.54 -9.14
CA GLN A 578 1.69 -35.68 -9.92
C GLN A 578 2.48 -36.66 -9.05
N GLU A 579 3.37 -36.14 -8.19
CA GLU A 579 4.17 -37.00 -7.28
C GLU A 579 3.30 -37.73 -6.24
N ILE A 580 2.27 -37.07 -5.69
CA ILE A 580 1.34 -37.67 -4.74
C ILE A 580 0.60 -38.84 -5.41
N ARG A 581 0.19 -38.69 -6.68
CA ARG A 581 -0.47 -39.76 -7.43
C ARG A 581 0.46 -40.98 -7.68
N ASP A 582 1.72 -40.72 -7.98
CA ASP A 582 2.72 -41.74 -8.23
C ASP A 582 3.15 -42.45 -6.94
N ASN A 583 3.23 -41.76 -5.83
CA ASN A 583 3.65 -42.25 -4.53
C ASN A 583 2.75 -41.69 -3.39
N PRO A 584 1.54 -42.24 -3.21
CA PRO A 584 0.58 -41.75 -2.21
C PRO A 584 1.05 -41.86 -0.76
N THR A 585 2.02 -42.70 -0.46
CA THR A 585 2.55 -42.93 0.89
C THR A 585 3.90 -42.22 1.13
N GLY A 586 4.33 -41.37 0.22
CA GLY A 586 5.58 -40.61 0.36
C GLY A 586 5.58 -39.74 1.61
N ASN A 587 6.75 -39.61 2.23
CA ASN A 587 6.92 -38.76 3.42
C ASN A 587 6.91 -37.29 3.04
N ARG A 588 5.76 -36.63 3.13
CA ARG A 588 5.55 -35.21 2.85
C ARG A 588 4.47 -34.61 3.77
N ALA A 589 4.55 -33.31 3.98
CA ALA A 589 3.55 -32.57 4.75
C ALA A 589 2.24 -32.42 3.95
N PRO A 590 1.08 -32.77 4.51
CA PRO A 590 -0.19 -32.35 3.93
C PRO A 590 -0.23 -30.82 3.81
N ARG A 591 -0.70 -30.30 2.66
CA ARG A 591 -0.64 -28.87 2.36
C ARG A 591 -1.97 -28.30 1.90
N VAL A 592 -2.23 -27.08 2.32
CA VAL A 592 -3.22 -26.19 1.73
C VAL A 592 -2.46 -25.02 1.08
N LYS A 593 -2.33 -25.06 -0.24
CA LYS A 593 -1.76 -23.96 -1.03
C LYS A 593 -2.79 -22.85 -1.15
N ILE A 594 -2.49 -21.68 -0.60
CA ILE A 594 -3.41 -20.54 -0.60
C ILE A 594 -2.82 -19.41 -1.46
N PHE A 595 -3.47 -19.14 -2.59
CA PHE A 595 -3.16 -18.02 -3.45
C PHE A 595 -4.11 -16.85 -3.16
N GLY A 596 -3.67 -15.62 -3.44
CA GLY A 596 -4.53 -14.45 -3.34
C GLY A 596 -3.87 -13.22 -3.94
N GLY A 597 -4.69 -12.37 -4.53
CA GLY A 597 -4.21 -11.15 -5.17
C GLY A 597 -5.00 -10.82 -6.44
N LYS A 598 -4.69 -9.68 -7.04
CA LYS A 598 -5.33 -9.17 -8.25
C LYS A 598 -4.27 -8.93 -9.32
N ALA A 599 -4.59 -9.20 -10.58
CA ALA A 599 -3.82 -8.76 -11.74
C ALA A 599 -4.35 -7.42 -12.24
N ALA A 600 -3.47 -6.55 -12.74
CA ALA A 600 -3.91 -5.33 -13.41
C ALA A 600 -4.81 -5.69 -14.62
N PRO A 601 -5.87 -4.90 -14.93
CA PRO A 601 -6.85 -5.24 -15.97
C PRO A 601 -6.22 -5.51 -17.34
N GLY A 602 -5.21 -4.73 -17.75
CA GLY A 602 -4.48 -4.90 -19.02
C GLY A 602 -3.38 -5.95 -19.00
N TYR A 603 -3.06 -6.59 -17.85
CA TYR A 603 -1.93 -7.51 -17.73
C TYR A 603 -2.33 -8.95 -18.08
N VAL A 604 -2.33 -9.27 -19.37
CA VAL A 604 -2.81 -10.55 -19.92
C VAL A 604 -2.11 -11.76 -19.28
N MET A 605 -0.78 -11.78 -19.23
CA MET A 605 -0.01 -12.92 -18.69
C MET A 605 -0.33 -13.18 -17.21
N ALA A 606 -0.46 -12.14 -16.41
CA ALA A 606 -0.82 -12.29 -15.00
C ALA A 606 -2.27 -12.82 -14.84
N LYS A 607 -3.19 -12.43 -15.72
CA LYS A 607 -4.58 -12.96 -15.75
C LYS A 607 -4.62 -14.42 -16.18
N GLU A 608 -3.79 -14.84 -17.12
CA GLU A 608 -3.67 -16.25 -17.52
C GLU A 608 -3.07 -17.11 -16.39
N ILE A 609 -2.14 -16.59 -15.59
CA ILE A 609 -1.63 -17.28 -14.40
C ILE A 609 -2.75 -17.48 -13.36
N ILE A 610 -3.59 -16.45 -13.13
CA ILE A 610 -4.79 -16.58 -12.27
C ILE A 610 -5.73 -17.66 -12.78
N HIS A 611 -6.00 -17.67 -14.08
CA HIS A 611 -6.84 -18.65 -14.74
C HIS A 611 -6.29 -20.09 -14.57
N LEU A 612 -5.00 -20.29 -14.78
CA LEU A 612 -4.34 -21.57 -14.56
C LEU A 612 -4.47 -22.03 -13.08
N ILE A 613 -4.23 -21.13 -12.10
CA ILE A 613 -4.33 -21.48 -10.68
C ILE A 613 -5.76 -21.96 -10.34
N ASN A 614 -6.79 -21.24 -10.80
CA ASN A 614 -8.18 -21.64 -10.52
C ASN A 614 -8.54 -22.99 -11.15
N ASN A 615 -8.06 -23.27 -12.34
CA ASN A 615 -8.33 -24.55 -13.00
C ASN A 615 -7.49 -25.70 -12.41
N VAL A 616 -6.25 -25.46 -12.00
CA VAL A 616 -5.48 -26.44 -11.22
C VAL A 616 -6.18 -26.72 -9.90
N ALA A 617 -6.67 -25.69 -9.19
CA ALA A 617 -7.45 -25.88 -7.96
C ALA A 617 -8.70 -26.73 -8.19
N ARG A 618 -9.42 -26.52 -9.29
CA ARG A 618 -10.59 -27.32 -9.66
C ARG A 618 -10.24 -28.82 -9.84
N VAL A 619 -9.15 -29.10 -10.54
CA VAL A 619 -8.71 -30.49 -10.81
C VAL A 619 -8.16 -31.16 -9.56
N VAL A 620 -7.24 -30.51 -8.86
CA VAL A 620 -6.56 -31.05 -7.67
C VAL A 620 -7.55 -31.32 -6.53
N ASN A 621 -8.44 -30.37 -6.24
CA ASN A 621 -9.44 -30.53 -5.17
C ASN A 621 -10.50 -31.60 -5.48
N ALA A 622 -10.73 -31.92 -6.75
CA ALA A 622 -11.64 -32.99 -7.17
C ALA A 622 -10.98 -34.38 -7.16
N ASP A 623 -9.64 -34.45 -7.15
CA ASP A 623 -8.91 -35.72 -7.21
C ASP A 623 -8.91 -36.43 -5.84
N LYS A 624 -9.64 -37.55 -5.78
CA LYS A 624 -9.79 -38.34 -4.57
C LYS A 624 -8.49 -38.97 -4.08
N ALA A 625 -7.50 -39.13 -4.95
CA ALA A 625 -6.21 -39.73 -4.61
C ALA A 625 -5.28 -38.75 -3.87
N THR A 626 -5.48 -37.45 -4.04
CA THR A 626 -4.55 -36.42 -3.55
C THR A 626 -5.16 -35.46 -2.54
N ARG A 627 -6.48 -35.28 -2.52
CA ARG A 627 -7.18 -34.24 -1.74
C ARG A 627 -6.94 -34.25 -0.23
N ASP A 628 -6.56 -35.39 0.33
CA ASP A 628 -6.24 -35.51 1.76
C ASP A 628 -4.80 -35.04 2.07
N GLN A 629 -3.97 -34.84 1.03
CA GLN A 629 -2.59 -34.40 1.13
C GLN A 629 -2.33 -33.02 0.49
N LEU A 630 -3.15 -32.62 -0.48
CA LEU A 630 -2.99 -31.35 -1.19
C LEU A 630 -4.36 -30.75 -1.50
N SER A 631 -4.55 -29.50 -1.07
CA SER A 631 -5.67 -28.67 -1.47
C SER A 631 -5.15 -27.34 -2.01
N VAL A 632 -5.85 -26.77 -2.99
CA VAL A 632 -5.52 -25.45 -3.58
C VAL A 632 -6.69 -24.51 -3.40
N VAL A 633 -6.45 -23.33 -2.83
CA VAL A 633 -7.49 -22.37 -2.48
C VAL A 633 -7.10 -21.00 -3.03
N TYR A 634 -8.02 -20.32 -3.70
CA TYR A 634 -7.82 -18.95 -4.14
C TYR A 634 -9.06 -18.09 -3.81
N PRO A 635 -9.12 -17.47 -2.62
CA PRO A 635 -10.20 -16.56 -2.29
C PRO A 635 -10.16 -15.32 -3.18
N PRO A 636 -11.26 -14.95 -3.86
CA PRO A 636 -11.29 -13.75 -4.69
C PRO A 636 -11.26 -12.46 -3.86
N ASN A 637 -10.86 -11.38 -4.50
CA ASN A 637 -10.89 -10.02 -3.94
C ASN A 637 -9.98 -9.81 -2.72
N TYR A 638 -8.73 -10.28 -2.81
CA TYR A 638 -7.73 -10.02 -1.77
C TYR A 638 -7.66 -8.53 -1.42
N ASN A 639 -7.80 -8.20 -0.15
CA ASN A 639 -7.81 -6.87 0.44
C ASN A 639 -7.21 -6.88 1.86
N VAL A 640 -7.25 -5.75 2.58
CA VAL A 640 -6.66 -5.64 3.93
C VAL A 640 -7.35 -6.57 4.90
N THR A 641 -8.69 -6.60 4.92
CA THR A 641 -9.46 -7.48 5.81
C THR A 641 -9.17 -8.97 5.59
N MET A 642 -9.01 -9.39 4.33
CA MET A 642 -8.63 -10.76 4.02
C MET A 642 -7.19 -11.06 4.48
N ALA A 643 -6.27 -10.11 4.30
CA ALA A 643 -4.89 -10.24 4.77
C ALA A 643 -4.82 -10.43 6.30
N GLU A 644 -5.63 -9.70 7.07
CA GLU A 644 -5.73 -9.81 8.52
C GLU A 644 -6.22 -11.20 9.00
N ARG A 645 -6.91 -11.95 8.14
CA ARG A 645 -7.32 -13.35 8.41
C ARG A 645 -6.29 -14.37 7.96
N LEU A 646 -5.72 -14.19 6.75
CA LEU A 646 -4.80 -15.14 6.14
C LEU A 646 -3.44 -15.18 6.85
N ILE A 647 -2.88 -14.01 7.18
CA ILE A 647 -1.52 -13.90 7.70
C ILE A 647 -1.35 -14.59 9.07
N PRO A 648 -2.23 -14.39 10.07
CA PRO A 648 -2.11 -15.10 11.36
C PRO A 648 -2.19 -16.62 11.28
N ALA A 649 -2.93 -17.13 10.29
CA ALA A 649 -3.14 -18.57 10.10
C ALA A 649 -2.07 -19.25 9.25
N SER A 650 -1.15 -18.49 8.65
CA SER A 650 -0.15 -19.05 7.72
C SER A 650 1.00 -19.73 8.47
N ASP A 651 1.44 -20.87 7.93
CA ASP A 651 2.62 -21.61 8.40
C ASP A 651 3.85 -21.28 7.54
N LEU A 652 3.66 -21.22 6.21
CA LEU A 652 4.71 -20.94 5.24
C LEU A 652 4.32 -19.71 4.40
N SER A 653 5.26 -18.80 4.24
CA SER A 653 5.15 -17.54 3.48
C SER A 653 5.99 -17.61 2.22
N GLU A 654 5.35 -17.52 1.05
CA GLU A 654 5.98 -17.59 -0.26
C GLU A 654 6.49 -16.22 -0.71
N GLN A 655 7.81 -16.03 -0.61
CA GLN A 655 8.51 -14.79 -0.96
C GLN A 655 9.53 -15.04 -2.07
N ILE A 656 9.01 -15.55 -3.19
CA ILE A 656 9.73 -16.24 -4.26
C ILE A 656 9.97 -15.39 -5.51
N SER A 657 10.04 -14.07 -5.38
CA SER A 657 10.34 -13.16 -6.50
C SER A 657 11.66 -13.52 -7.19
N THR A 658 11.78 -13.19 -8.47
CA THR A 658 13.07 -13.25 -9.16
C THR A 658 14.03 -12.28 -8.47
N ALA A 659 15.21 -12.72 -8.05
CA ALA A 659 16.17 -11.90 -7.33
C ALA A 659 16.50 -10.60 -8.08
N GLY A 660 16.60 -9.50 -7.33
CA GLY A 660 16.81 -8.15 -7.86
C GLY A 660 15.54 -7.50 -8.47
N LYS A 661 14.33 -7.99 -8.16
CA LYS A 661 13.08 -7.45 -8.72
C LYS A 661 12.11 -6.93 -7.66
N GLU A 662 12.04 -7.55 -6.48
CA GLU A 662 11.24 -7.04 -5.36
C GLU A 662 12.07 -6.03 -4.55
N ALA A 663 11.70 -4.77 -4.57
CA ALA A 663 12.46 -3.72 -3.87
C ALA A 663 12.53 -3.95 -2.34
N SER A 664 11.46 -4.40 -1.74
CA SER A 664 11.39 -4.70 -0.31
C SER A 664 10.44 -5.86 -0.03
N GLY A 665 9.18 -5.73 -0.46
CA GLY A 665 8.07 -6.46 0.12
C GLY A 665 7.71 -5.90 1.50
N THR A 666 6.46 -6.08 1.91
CA THR A 666 5.98 -5.85 3.27
C THR A 666 5.10 -6.99 3.77
N GLY A 667 4.66 -7.87 2.84
CA GLY A 667 4.00 -9.11 3.19
C GLY A 667 4.91 -10.03 4.00
N ASN A 668 6.15 -10.21 3.55
CA ASN A 668 7.18 -10.98 4.24
C ASN A 668 7.34 -10.58 5.72
N MET A 669 7.37 -9.28 6.03
CA MET A 669 7.45 -8.76 7.39
C MET A 669 6.23 -9.13 8.25
N LYS A 670 5.03 -9.02 7.69
CA LYS A 670 3.77 -9.35 8.37
C LYS A 670 3.69 -10.84 8.70
N PHE A 671 4.06 -11.69 7.74
CA PHE A 671 4.09 -13.14 7.91
C PHE A 671 5.10 -13.54 8.99
N SER A 672 6.32 -13.01 8.95
CA SER A 672 7.37 -13.31 9.93
C SER A 672 6.94 -12.87 11.34
N LEU A 673 6.38 -11.66 11.50
CA LEU A 673 5.84 -11.18 12.77
C LEU A 673 4.72 -12.06 13.33
N ASN A 674 3.98 -12.76 12.48
CA ASN A 674 2.91 -13.69 12.85
C ASN A 674 3.36 -15.16 12.91
N GLY A 675 4.67 -15.41 12.89
CA GLY A 675 5.24 -16.74 13.06
C GLY A 675 4.99 -17.65 11.86
N ALA A 676 5.00 -17.12 10.64
CA ALA A 676 5.09 -17.92 9.44
C ALA A 676 6.55 -18.02 9.01
N MET A 677 7.01 -19.25 8.69
CA MET A 677 8.32 -19.46 8.10
C MET A 677 8.37 -18.88 6.69
N THR A 678 9.49 -18.33 6.29
CA THR A 678 9.67 -17.81 4.93
C THR A 678 10.40 -18.84 4.06
N ILE A 679 9.81 -19.17 2.90
CA ILE A 679 10.54 -19.71 1.76
C ILE A 679 10.74 -18.59 0.73
N GLY A 680 11.97 -18.35 0.28
CA GLY A 680 12.22 -17.20 -0.56
C GLY A 680 13.61 -17.14 -1.15
N THR A 681 13.77 -16.19 -2.06
CA THR A 681 15.03 -15.80 -2.69
C THR A 681 15.72 -14.68 -1.90
N LEU A 682 17.00 -14.45 -2.16
CA LEU A 682 17.74 -13.28 -1.65
C LEU A 682 17.34 -12.02 -2.44
N ASP A 683 16.15 -11.51 -2.12
CA ASP A 683 15.56 -10.36 -2.79
C ASP A 683 14.86 -9.43 -1.79
N GLY A 684 14.92 -8.13 -2.00
CA GLY A 684 14.29 -7.14 -1.14
C GLY A 684 14.62 -7.32 0.34
N ALA A 685 13.60 -7.21 1.18
CA ALA A 685 13.76 -7.35 2.64
C ALA A 685 13.91 -8.81 3.10
N ASN A 686 13.80 -9.81 2.22
CA ASN A 686 14.08 -11.21 2.59
C ASN A 686 15.52 -11.38 3.09
N VAL A 687 16.46 -10.60 2.54
CA VAL A 687 17.87 -10.61 2.98
C VAL A 687 17.96 -10.23 4.46
N GLU A 688 17.38 -9.10 4.83
CA GLU A 688 17.36 -8.59 6.21
C GLU A 688 16.55 -9.51 7.14
N ILE A 689 15.43 -10.10 6.66
CA ILE A 689 14.67 -11.09 7.45
C ILE A 689 15.56 -12.29 7.77
N ARG A 690 16.21 -12.88 6.76
CA ARG A 690 17.08 -14.04 6.93
C ARG A 690 18.24 -13.77 7.87
N GLU A 691 18.85 -12.60 7.78
CA GLU A 691 19.93 -12.17 8.69
C GLU A 691 19.45 -12.10 10.15
N LEU A 692 18.27 -11.53 10.37
CA LEU A 692 17.72 -11.33 11.71
C LEU A 692 17.20 -12.63 12.34
N VAL A 693 16.42 -13.41 11.58
CA VAL A 693 15.83 -14.65 12.12
C VAL A 693 16.86 -15.78 12.22
N GLY A 694 17.95 -15.70 11.43
CA GLY A 694 18.98 -16.73 11.29
C GLY A 694 18.71 -17.66 10.12
N ALA A 695 19.78 -18.10 9.45
CA ALA A 695 19.71 -18.90 8.24
C ALA A 695 18.91 -20.21 8.42
N ASP A 696 18.98 -20.83 9.60
CA ASP A 696 18.27 -22.08 9.91
C ASP A 696 16.75 -21.89 10.08
N ASN A 697 16.27 -20.64 10.19
CA ASN A 697 14.86 -20.29 10.34
C ASN A 697 14.29 -19.67 9.07
N PHE A 698 14.90 -19.95 7.91
CA PHE A 698 14.52 -19.44 6.60
C PHE A 698 14.87 -20.48 5.52
N PHE A 699 13.93 -20.78 4.65
CA PHE A 699 14.14 -21.72 3.54
C PHE A 699 14.60 -20.94 2.29
N LEU A 700 15.90 -20.94 2.05
CA LEU A 700 16.52 -20.23 0.92
C LEU A 700 16.53 -21.10 -0.32
N PHE A 701 16.21 -20.51 -1.48
CA PHE A 701 16.40 -21.12 -2.78
C PHE A 701 16.71 -20.08 -3.86
N GLY A 702 17.05 -20.57 -5.04
CA GLY A 702 17.17 -19.79 -6.26
C GLY A 702 18.46 -18.98 -6.37
N MET A 703 18.58 -18.33 -7.50
CA MET A 703 19.74 -17.50 -7.88
C MET A 703 19.77 -16.19 -7.12
N THR A 704 20.95 -15.62 -6.97
CA THR A 704 21.19 -14.22 -6.61
C THR A 704 20.89 -13.30 -7.80
N ASP A 705 20.79 -12.00 -7.57
CA ASP A 705 20.59 -10.99 -8.62
C ASP A 705 21.72 -11.02 -9.68
N ALA A 706 22.96 -11.20 -9.28
CA ALA A 706 24.11 -11.32 -10.17
C ALA A 706 24.03 -12.58 -11.04
N GLU A 707 23.61 -13.71 -10.45
CA GLU A 707 23.42 -14.96 -11.19
C GLU A 707 22.25 -14.87 -12.17
N VAL A 708 21.16 -14.21 -11.83
CA VAL A 708 20.03 -13.92 -12.74
C VAL A 708 20.52 -13.12 -13.95
N VAL A 709 21.32 -12.07 -13.73
CA VAL A 709 21.91 -11.29 -14.83
C VAL A 709 22.79 -12.17 -15.71
N SER A 710 23.63 -13.03 -15.12
CA SER A 710 24.52 -13.92 -15.84
C SER A 710 23.76 -14.98 -16.67
N VAL A 711 22.76 -15.63 -16.05
CA VAL A 711 21.94 -16.66 -16.72
C VAL A 711 21.19 -16.11 -17.92
N ARG A 712 20.67 -14.90 -17.84
CA ARG A 712 19.98 -14.22 -18.96
C ARG A 712 20.89 -13.91 -20.16
N GLN A 713 22.21 -13.93 -19.99
CA GLN A 713 23.14 -13.82 -21.14
C GLN A 713 23.12 -15.06 -22.05
N ASN A 714 22.69 -16.21 -21.52
CA ASN A 714 22.42 -17.40 -22.33
C ASN A 714 20.97 -17.35 -22.85
N PRO A 715 20.73 -17.13 -24.15
CA PRO A 715 19.37 -17.04 -24.68
C PRO A 715 18.60 -18.37 -24.67
N HIS A 716 19.24 -19.47 -24.28
CA HIS A 716 18.67 -20.82 -24.21
C HIS A 716 18.60 -21.38 -22.78
N HIS A 717 18.85 -20.55 -21.77
CA HIS A 717 18.89 -21.00 -20.35
C HIS A 717 17.63 -21.75 -19.94
N GLN A 718 16.46 -21.33 -20.41
CA GLN A 718 15.18 -21.96 -20.11
C GLN A 718 15.08 -23.36 -20.75
N ALA A 719 15.58 -23.53 -22.00
CA ALA A 719 15.58 -24.81 -22.69
C ALA A 719 16.48 -25.82 -21.99
N ASP A 720 17.63 -25.37 -21.49
CA ASP A 720 18.56 -26.20 -20.74
C ASP A 720 17.94 -26.60 -19.38
N ALA A 721 17.30 -25.65 -18.68
CA ALA A 721 16.62 -25.91 -17.42
C ALA A 721 15.48 -26.94 -17.58
N ILE A 722 14.62 -26.76 -18.59
CA ILE A 722 13.54 -27.70 -18.90
C ILE A 722 14.10 -29.09 -19.24
N LYS A 723 15.13 -29.15 -20.10
CA LYS A 723 15.76 -30.43 -20.49
C LYS A 723 16.32 -31.20 -19.30
N ASN A 724 16.86 -30.49 -18.31
CA ASN A 724 17.50 -31.11 -17.15
C ASN A 724 16.53 -31.44 -16.01
N SER A 725 15.30 -30.96 -16.06
CA SER A 725 14.27 -31.19 -15.03
C SER A 725 13.11 -32.06 -15.55
N PRO A 726 13.12 -33.39 -15.34
CA PRO A 726 11.99 -34.26 -15.71
C PRO A 726 10.67 -33.86 -15.05
N ARG A 727 10.70 -33.31 -13.82
CA ARG A 727 9.52 -32.84 -13.12
C ARG A 727 8.90 -31.65 -13.82
N LEU A 728 9.72 -30.65 -14.15
CA LEU A 728 9.26 -29.46 -14.89
C LEU A 728 8.70 -29.84 -16.26
N GLN A 729 9.39 -30.71 -17.00
CA GLN A 729 8.89 -31.22 -18.28
C GLN A 729 7.49 -31.86 -18.13
N ARG A 730 7.31 -32.68 -17.10
CA ARG A 730 6.02 -33.34 -16.84
C ARG A 730 4.92 -32.37 -16.43
N ALA A 731 5.25 -31.36 -15.60
CA ALA A 731 4.31 -30.30 -15.21
C ALA A 731 3.88 -29.46 -16.41
N LEU A 732 4.84 -29.00 -17.25
CA LEU A 732 4.55 -28.26 -18.47
C LEU A 732 3.72 -29.10 -19.45
N LYS A 733 4.06 -30.38 -19.60
CA LYS A 733 3.32 -31.29 -20.49
C LYS A 733 1.86 -31.46 -20.03
N ALA A 734 1.57 -31.55 -18.74
CA ALA A 734 0.20 -31.65 -18.23
C ALA A 734 -0.65 -30.40 -18.62
N VAL A 735 -0.03 -29.21 -18.58
CA VAL A 735 -0.70 -27.98 -19.05
C VAL A 735 -0.90 -28.00 -20.56
N GLU A 736 0.11 -28.42 -21.33
CA GLU A 736 0.05 -28.53 -22.80
C GLU A 736 -0.96 -29.58 -23.28
N ASP A 737 -1.07 -30.71 -22.57
CA ASP A 737 -2.04 -31.75 -22.90
C ASP A 737 -3.49 -31.40 -22.50
N GLY A 738 -3.70 -30.23 -21.87
CA GLY A 738 -5.01 -29.74 -21.50
C GLY A 738 -5.60 -30.37 -20.24
N GLU A 739 -4.80 -30.99 -19.35
CA GLU A 739 -5.31 -31.58 -18.10
C GLU A 739 -6.08 -30.58 -17.23
N PHE A 740 -5.76 -29.29 -17.34
CA PHE A 740 -6.39 -28.20 -16.59
C PHE A 740 -7.34 -27.34 -17.43
N SER A 741 -7.64 -27.73 -18.67
CA SER A 741 -8.50 -27.00 -19.61
C SER A 741 -9.46 -27.94 -20.38
N ASP A 742 -9.92 -28.99 -19.69
CA ASP A 742 -10.91 -29.94 -20.21
C ASP A 742 -10.51 -30.58 -21.56
N GLY A 743 -9.17 -30.77 -21.77
CA GLY A 743 -8.59 -31.39 -22.96
C GLY A 743 -8.17 -30.40 -24.05
N ASP A 744 -8.38 -29.09 -23.87
CA ASP A 744 -7.90 -28.07 -24.82
C ASP A 744 -6.50 -27.57 -24.47
N GLY A 745 -5.48 -28.10 -25.12
CA GLY A 745 -4.08 -27.71 -24.92
C GLY A 745 -3.74 -26.29 -25.40
N THR A 746 -4.63 -25.60 -26.09
CA THR A 746 -4.36 -24.25 -26.63
C THR A 746 -4.61 -23.14 -25.61
N VAL A 747 -5.37 -23.40 -24.56
CA VAL A 747 -5.81 -22.37 -23.58
C VAL A 747 -4.64 -21.65 -22.91
N TYR A 748 -3.59 -22.38 -22.55
CA TYR A 748 -2.42 -21.84 -21.86
C TYR A 748 -1.18 -21.75 -22.76
N ALA A 749 -1.34 -21.84 -24.09
CA ALA A 749 -0.22 -21.81 -25.03
C ALA A 749 0.71 -20.60 -24.82
N ALA A 750 0.14 -19.40 -24.58
CA ALA A 750 0.94 -18.20 -24.36
C ALA A 750 1.82 -18.28 -23.10
N LEU A 751 1.36 -18.91 -22.01
CA LEU A 751 2.16 -19.14 -20.79
C LEU A 751 3.30 -20.09 -21.07
N ILE A 752 3.01 -21.19 -21.74
CA ILE A 752 3.99 -22.23 -22.06
C ILE A 752 5.03 -21.71 -23.06
N ASP A 753 4.60 -21.02 -24.13
CA ASP A 753 5.50 -20.42 -25.11
C ASP A 753 6.45 -19.43 -24.47
N ASN A 754 5.95 -18.59 -23.54
CA ASN A 754 6.79 -17.66 -22.79
C ASN A 754 7.89 -18.39 -22.00
N LEU A 755 7.56 -19.46 -21.28
CA LEU A 755 8.54 -20.25 -20.53
C LEU A 755 9.54 -20.97 -21.44
N ARG A 756 9.10 -21.49 -22.60
CA ARG A 756 9.96 -22.21 -23.54
C ARG A 756 10.88 -21.33 -24.37
N THR A 757 10.49 -20.07 -24.58
CA THR A 757 11.21 -19.19 -25.54
C THR A 757 11.91 -18.01 -24.87
N HIS A 758 11.41 -17.52 -23.74
CA HIS A 758 11.94 -16.29 -23.12
C HIS A 758 12.31 -16.47 -21.66
N ASP A 759 11.37 -16.97 -20.82
CA ASP A 759 11.54 -17.13 -19.36
C ASP A 759 12.30 -15.97 -18.69
N TYR A 760 11.89 -14.74 -18.99
CA TYR A 760 12.59 -13.53 -18.51
C TYR A 760 12.71 -13.50 -16.97
N PHE A 761 11.77 -14.10 -16.25
CA PHE A 761 11.76 -14.14 -14.78
C PHE A 761 12.36 -15.42 -14.20
N THR A 762 13.07 -16.21 -15.01
CA THR A 762 13.85 -17.38 -14.58
C THR A 762 13.04 -18.42 -13.78
N VAL A 763 11.79 -18.63 -14.17
CA VAL A 763 10.90 -19.61 -13.56
C VAL A 763 11.44 -21.02 -13.75
N CYS A 764 11.86 -21.36 -14.97
CA CYS A 764 12.42 -22.67 -15.30
C CYS A 764 13.77 -22.90 -14.63
N ALA A 765 14.63 -21.88 -14.61
CA ALA A 765 15.97 -22.00 -14.07
C ALA A 765 15.99 -22.25 -12.54
N ASP A 766 15.05 -21.65 -11.80
CA ASP A 766 14.94 -21.80 -10.36
C ASP A 766 14.01 -22.95 -9.91
N PHE A 767 13.35 -23.65 -10.84
CA PHE A 767 12.30 -24.63 -10.51
C PHE A 767 12.81 -25.77 -9.62
N ASP A 768 13.92 -26.42 -9.97
CA ASP A 768 14.43 -27.55 -9.18
C ASP A 768 14.97 -27.10 -7.82
N SER A 769 15.61 -25.92 -7.75
CA SER A 769 16.03 -25.34 -6.47
C SER A 769 14.83 -25.01 -5.56
N TYR A 770 13.75 -24.52 -6.13
CA TYR A 770 12.51 -24.28 -5.39
C TYR A 770 11.84 -25.58 -4.94
N TRP A 771 11.80 -26.60 -5.81
CA TRP A 771 11.32 -27.92 -5.46
C TRP A 771 12.08 -28.50 -4.27
N ASP A 772 13.41 -28.46 -4.31
CA ASP A 772 14.25 -29.01 -3.24
C ASP A 772 14.05 -28.26 -1.92
N ALA A 773 13.90 -26.93 -1.96
CA ALA A 773 13.57 -26.15 -0.77
C ALA A 773 12.20 -26.51 -0.20
N GLN A 774 11.20 -26.79 -1.04
CA GLN A 774 9.89 -27.26 -0.61
C GLN A 774 9.97 -28.63 0.06
N ARG A 775 10.87 -29.50 -0.37
CA ARG A 775 11.12 -30.81 0.32
C ARG A 775 11.84 -30.62 1.66
N GLN A 776 12.73 -29.61 1.79
CA GLN A 776 13.31 -29.24 3.09
C GLN A 776 12.22 -28.75 4.05
N VAL A 777 11.24 -27.98 3.55
CA VAL A 777 10.07 -27.56 4.33
C VAL A 777 9.29 -28.76 4.84
N ASP A 778 9.00 -29.76 3.98
CA ASP A 778 8.31 -31.00 4.40
C ASP A 778 9.06 -31.73 5.54
N HIS A 779 10.38 -31.82 5.41
CA HIS A 779 11.23 -32.44 6.43
C HIS A 779 11.18 -31.68 7.77
N ALA A 780 11.28 -30.36 7.72
CA ALA A 780 11.18 -29.52 8.91
C ALA A 780 9.80 -29.58 9.57
N TRP A 781 8.72 -29.65 8.78
CA TRP A 781 7.35 -29.77 9.27
C TRP A 781 7.11 -31.05 10.06
N ALA A 782 7.83 -32.14 9.76
CA ALA A 782 7.71 -33.41 10.49
C ALA A 782 8.08 -33.30 11.98
N ASP A 783 8.94 -32.36 12.35
CA ASP A 783 9.28 -32.02 13.74
C ASP A 783 8.50 -30.79 14.19
N GLN A 784 7.29 -30.98 14.69
CA GLN A 784 6.37 -29.90 15.06
C GLN A 784 6.86 -29.05 16.25
N ASP A 785 7.65 -29.61 17.17
CA ASP A 785 8.21 -28.87 18.29
C ASP A 785 9.30 -27.88 17.79
N ASN A 786 10.20 -28.38 16.94
CA ASN A 786 11.22 -27.52 16.32
C ASN A 786 10.60 -26.52 15.33
N TRP A 787 9.59 -26.90 14.54
CA TRP A 787 8.86 -25.98 13.67
C TRP A 787 8.27 -24.82 14.46
N THR A 788 7.61 -25.12 15.58
CA THR A 788 7.02 -24.09 16.45
C THR A 788 8.09 -23.17 17.04
N ARG A 789 9.26 -23.75 17.44
CA ARG A 789 10.39 -22.95 17.90
C ARG A 789 10.90 -22.00 16.83
N MET A 790 11.11 -22.48 15.61
CA MET A 790 11.52 -21.65 14.46
C MET A 790 10.50 -20.56 14.15
N ALA A 791 9.22 -20.87 14.15
CA ALA A 791 8.13 -19.94 13.93
C ALA A 791 8.08 -18.82 15.00
N ALA A 792 8.23 -19.20 16.27
CA ALA A 792 8.26 -18.24 17.37
C ALA A 792 9.52 -17.32 17.31
N LEU A 793 10.69 -17.86 16.89
CA LEU A 793 11.89 -17.08 16.65
C LEU A 793 11.72 -16.08 15.49
N ASN A 794 10.99 -16.45 14.44
CA ASN A 794 10.62 -15.49 13.39
C ASN A 794 9.85 -14.31 13.98
N THR A 795 8.84 -14.54 14.83
CA THR A 795 8.13 -13.46 15.53
C THR A 795 9.08 -12.62 16.41
N ALA A 796 9.87 -13.27 17.25
CA ALA A 796 10.73 -12.59 18.22
C ALA A 796 11.78 -11.69 17.56
N ARG A 797 12.35 -12.12 16.45
CA ARG A 797 13.46 -11.45 15.76
C ARG A 797 13.04 -10.49 14.66
N SER A 798 11.73 -10.36 14.39
CA SER A 798 11.24 -9.46 13.35
C SER A 798 10.87 -8.06 13.85
N GLY A 799 11.22 -7.70 15.08
CA GLY A 799 10.94 -6.38 15.67
C GLY A 799 11.52 -5.20 14.88
N TRP A 800 12.61 -5.41 14.14
CA TRP A 800 13.20 -4.44 13.23
C TRP A 800 12.21 -3.92 12.17
N PHE A 801 11.26 -4.73 11.71
CA PHE A 801 10.32 -4.38 10.66
C PHE A 801 9.12 -3.56 11.16
N SER A 802 9.33 -2.73 12.18
CA SER A 802 8.39 -1.72 12.64
C SER A 802 8.37 -0.50 11.73
N SER A 803 7.19 -0.06 11.29
CA SER A 803 7.05 1.25 10.62
C SER A 803 7.37 2.43 11.53
N ASP A 804 7.30 2.27 12.86
CA ASP A 804 7.74 3.30 13.81
C ASP A 804 9.26 3.51 13.72
N ARG A 805 10.05 2.41 13.64
CA ARG A 805 11.49 2.48 13.40
C ARG A 805 11.79 3.16 12.06
N THR A 806 11.06 2.78 10.99
CA THR A 806 11.22 3.39 9.66
C THR A 806 10.95 4.89 9.71
N ILE A 807 9.86 5.33 10.31
CA ILE A 807 9.52 6.77 10.43
C ILE A 807 10.55 7.52 11.27
N LYS A 808 11.07 6.95 12.35
CA LYS A 808 12.19 7.55 13.10
C LYS A 808 13.41 7.78 12.20
N GLY A 809 13.70 6.82 11.29
CA GLY A 809 14.74 6.97 10.27
C GLY A 809 14.46 8.14 9.33
N TYR A 810 13.26 8.21 8.75
CA TYR A 810 12.86 9.34 7.88
C TYR A 810 12.93 10.69 8.62
N MET A 811 12.45 10.76 9.86
CA MET A 811 12.49 11.99 10.66
C MET A 811 13.92 12.50 10.85
N ARG A 812 14.87 11.60 11.09
CA ARG A 812 16.28 11.92 11.30
C ARG A 812 17.02 12.20 10.00
N ASP A 813 16.95 11.30 9.01
CA ASP A 813 17.86 11.26 7.86
C ASP A 813 17.33 11.99 6.63
N VAL A 814 16.01 12.17 6.54
CA VAL A 814 15.35 12.73 5.36
C VAL A 814 14.66 14.05 5.66
N TRP A 815 13.81 14.10 6.68
CA TRP A 815 12.95 15.27 6.92
C TRP A 815 13.54 16.28 7.90
N ASN A 816 14.47 15.86 8.75
CA ASN A 816 15.00 16.67 9.86
C ASN A 816 13.87 17.25 10.73
N ILE A 817 13.08 16.36 11.33
CA ILE A 817 11.90 16.69 12.15
C ILE A 817 12.02 16.05 13.53
N THR A 818 11.66 16.79 14.57
CA THR A 818 11.57 16.30 15.94
C THR A 818 10.11 15.96 16.30
N PRO A 819 9.85 14.85 17.03
CA PRO A 819 8.53 14.54 17.56
C PRO A 819 7.99 15.65 18.45
N MET A 820 6.65 15.77 18.54
CA MET A 820 5.98 16.77 19.36
C MET A 820 5.32 16.20 20.62
N ILE A 821 5.51 14.88 20.87
CA ILE A 821 5.05 14.18 22.09
C ILE A 821 6.19 13.42 22.74
#